data_e595d9a47de4c793770a3d84bd4f5acd
#
_entry.id   e595d9a47de4c793770a3d84bd4f5acd
#
_cell.length_a   1.000
_cell.length_b   1.000
_cell.length_c   1.000
_cell.angle_alpha   90.00
_cell.angle_beta   90.00
_cell.angle_gamma   90.00
#
_symmetry.space_group_name_H-M   'P 1'
#
loop_
_entity.id
_entity.type
_entity.pdbx_description
1 polymer ?
#
loop_
_entity_poly.entity_id
_entity_poly.type
_entity_poly.pdbx_seq_one_letter_code
_entity_poly.pdbx_strand_id
1 'polypeptide(L)'
;MPGPEGVARHLRVADTESDLDRCIETATSALLKQQRQDGHWVFELEADATISAEYIALQHFLGEFDTALEAKIATYLRRLQAPHGGWSLYHGGPFNISASVKAYFALKLVGDSPDAEHMRRAREAILAHGGAGTTNVFTRILLALFGVISWAAVPTIPVEIIFLPRWFPFHLSRISYWSRTVLVPLLVLQAVKPLARNPREVHIDELFPAERPAARRLAKAPHQSHGRFALFAAVDALLRLVEPLVPKRIRRRAIEKAVAFVTERLNGEDGLGAIFPAMANTVMMFDALRYPRDDPDFVTARKAIEKLLIIKRDEAYCQPCVSPVWDTALVCQSLLEVGGAPVLAAVHRGLSWLTDRQVRATIGDWADERLSVRPGGWAFQYANPHYPDLDDTAVVVMAMHRIVRPGIRDEAEFVEAIRRGREWVLGLQSANGGWGAFDVNSTNEYLNHIPFADHGALLDPPTADVTARCVSMIAQLGEESDRPALAEAIEFLRRSQEDDGSWYGRWGMNYVYGTWSVLCALNAAGVSPRSPEVRRAVDWLVFTQNADGGWGETGDSYALDYQGHETAPSTASQTAWALLGLMAAGEVRHGAVTRGIDYLLRSHDADGFWAELQFTATGFPRVFYLRYHGYAKFFPVWALARYRSMIHSSDPHIRFGM
;
A
#
# COMPACT_ATOMS: atom_id res chain seq x y z
N MET A 1 -42.87 -36.40 -17.13
CA MET A 1 -42.78 -35.78 -15.78
C MET A 1 -41.30 -35.79 -15.38
N PRO A 2 -40.67 -34.67 -15.07
CA PRO A 2 -39.29 -34.69 -14.57
C PRO A 2 -39.28 -35.36 -13.19
N GLY A 3 -38.29 -36.23 -12.94
CA GLY A 3 -38.11 -36.93 -11.68
C GLY A 3 -37.78 -36.02 -10.51
N PRO A 4 -37.86 -36.51 -9.25
CA PRO A 4 -37.66 -35.69 -8.04
C PRO A 4 -36.30 -34.97 -7.98
N GLU A 5 -35.27 -35.46 -8.67
CA GLU A 5 -33.95 -34.80 -8.77
C GLU A 5 -33.97 -33.54 -9.64
N GLY A 6 -34.82 -33.49 -10.69
CA GLY A 6 -34.99 -32.30 -11.51
C GLY A 6 -35.68 -31.15 -10.77
N VAL A 7 -36.66 -31.45 -9.96
CA VAL A 7 -37.39 -30.46 -9.15
C VAL A 7 -36.50 -29.91 -8.01
N ALA A 8 -35.72 -30.76 -7.35
CA ALA A 8 -34.79 -30.35 -6.30
C ALA A 8 -33.64 -29.48 -6.85
N ARG A 9 -33.17 -29.73 -8.09
CA ARG A 9 -32.15 -28.92 -8.75
C ARG A 9 -32.68 -27.55 -9.17
N HIS A 10 -33.94 -27.47 -9.68
CA HIS A 10 -34.59 -26.19 -10.01
C HIS A 10 -34.91 -25.36 -8.75
N LEU A 11 -35.37 -25.97 -7.65
CA LEU A 11 -35.62 -25.27 -6.39
C LEU A 11 -34.34 -24.72 -5.76
N ARG A 12 -33.21 -25.46 -5.77
CA ARG A 12 -31.93 -24.96 -5.29
C ARG A 12 -31.38 -23.81 -6.15
N VAL A 13 -31.54 -23.84 -7.46
CA VAL A 13 -31.10 -22.76 -8.36
C VAL A 13 -31.94 -21.50 -8.14
N ALA A 14 -33.25 -21.63 -8.01
CA ALA A 14 -34.14 -20.48 -7.75
C ALA A 14 -33.90 -19.82 -6.37
N ASP A 15 -33.62 -20.62 -5.34
CA ASP A 15 -33.25 -20.12 -4.01
C ASP A 15 -31.89 -19.37 -4.06
N THR A 16 -30.91 -19.90 -4.79
CA THR A 16 -29.59 -19.30 -4.92
C THR A 16 -29.62 -17.97 -5.69
N GLU A 17 -30.42 -17.83 -6.75
CA GLU A 17 -30.59 -16.58 -7.48
C GLU A 17 -31.24 -15.50 -6.59
N SER A 18 -32.28 -15.86 -5.83
CA SER A 18 -32.93 -14.94 -4.89
C SER A 18 -31.97 -14.49 -3.77
N ASP A 19 -31.09 -15.38 -3.29
CA ASP A 19 -30.09 -15.08 -2.26
C ASP A 19 -28.98 -14.18 -2.85
N LEU A 20 -28.56 -14.42 -4.08
CA LEU A 20 -27.59 -13.61 -4.79
C LEU A 20 -28.06 -12.16 -4.96
N ASP A 21 -29.27 -11.97 -5.48
CA ASP A 21 -29.85 -10.64 -5.68
C ASP A 21 -30.00 -9.90 -4.35
N ARG A 22 -30.54 -10.56 -3.33
CA ARG A 22 -30.69 -9.97 -2.00
C ARG A 22 -29.35 -9.56 -1.39
N CYS A 23 -28.33 -10.38 -1.51
CA CYS A 23 -26.97 -10.07 -1.02
C CYS A 23 -26.40 -8.82 -1.75
N ILE A 24 -26.50 -8.78 -3.08
CA ILE A 24 -26.05 -7.63 -3.89
C ILE A 24 -26.81 -6.37 -3.50
N GLU A 25 -28.13 -6.42 -3.37
CA GLU A 25 -28.98 -5.27 -3.01
C GLU A 25 -28.63 -4.73 -1.62
N THR A 26 -28.49 -5.63 -0.63
CA THR A 26 -28.15 -5.25 0.75
C THR A 26 -26.79 -4.59 0.82
N ALA A 27 -25.77 -5.21 0.25
CA ALA A 27 -24.41 -4.68 0.24
C ALA A 27 -24.29 -3.38 -0.58
N THR A 28 -24.97 -3.28 -1.71
CA THR A 28 -25.05 -2.04 -2.50
C THR A 28 -25.68 -0.91 -1.71
N SER A 29 -26.81 -1.18 -1.04
CA SER A 29 -27.49 -0.17 -0.18
C SER A 29 -26.56 0.29 0.95
N ALA A 30 -25.79 -0.61 1.55
CA ALA A 30 -24.81 -0.29 2.58
C ALA A 30 -23.65 0.56 2.04
N LEU A 31 -23.13 0.26 0.84
CA LEU A 31 -22.10 1.08 0.17
C LEU A 31 -22.59 2.49 -0.16
N LEU A 32 -23.81 2.62 -0.69
CA LEU A 32 -24.41 3.92 -1.02
C LEU A 32 -24.57 4.81 0.22
N LYS A 33 -24.89 4.23 1.39
CA LYS A 33 -24.98 4.97 2.67
C LYS A 33 -23.61 5.48 3.16
N GLN A 34 -22.51 4.92 2.70
CA GLN A 34 -21.17 5.34 3.08
C GLN A 34 -20.58 6.40 2.16
N GLN A 35 -21.28 6.77 1.08
CA GLN A 35 -20.87 7.88 0.20
C GLN A 35 -20.87 9.20 0.99
N ARG A 36 -19.77 9.94 0.91
CA ARG A 36 -19.64 11.25 1.53
C ARG A 36 -20.52 12.28 0.78
N GLN A 37 -20.81 13.40 1.44
CA GLN A 37 -21.71 14.43 0.89
C GLN A 37 -21.20 15.01 -0.45
N ASP A 38 -19.88 15.12 -0.61
CA ASP A 38 -19.22 15.60 -1.83
C ASP A 38 -19.08 14.52 -2.93
N GLY A 39 -19.53 13.29 -2.66
CA GLY A 39 -19.62 12.21 -3.64
C GLY A 39 -18.56 11.11 -3.54
N HIS A 40 -17.49 11.28 -2.77
CA HIS A 40 -16.44 10.27 -2.67
C HIS A 40 -16.71 9.20 -1.60
N TRP A 41 -15.90 8.13 -1.64
CA TRP A 41 -15.78 7.14 -0.57
C TRP A 41 -14.36 7.13 -0.02
N VAL A 42 -14.25 6.91 1.27
CA VAL A 42 -12.98 6.67 1.96
C VAL A 42 -13.21 5.74 3.14
N PHE A 43 -12.38 4.72 3.26
CA PHE A 43 -12.44 3.73 4.32
C PHE A 43 -11.19 3.80 5.20
N GLU A 44 -11.26 3.17 6.38
CA GLU A 44 -10.11 3.05 7.26
C GLU A 44 -9.01 2.22 6.59
N LEU A 45 -7.77 2.68 6.69
CA LEU A 45 -6.57 1.99 6.26
C LEU A 45 -5.72 1.66 7.50
N GLU A 46 -5.76 0.42 7.95
CA GLU A 46 -5.09 -0.01 9.17
C GLU A 46 -3.72 -0.61 8.83
N ALA A 47 -2.69 -0.21 9.58
CA ALA A 47 -1.36 -0.81 9.52
C ALA A 47 -1.10 -1.69 10.75
N ASP A 48 0.10 -2.27 10.83
CA ASP A 48 0.58 -2.91 12.03
C ASP A 48 0.79 -1.92 13.21
N ALA A 49 1.25 -2.41 14.34
CA ALA A 49 1.45 -1.61 15.55
C ALA A 49 2.46 -0.45 15.39
N THR A 50 3.31 -0.46 14.34
CA THR A 50 4.46 0.46 14.24
C THR A 50 4.04 1.91 14.06
N ILE A 51 3.02 2.20 13.25
CA ILE A 51 2.55 3.57 12.98
C ILE A 51 1.98 4.21 14.24
N SER A 52 1.12 3.49 14.96
CA SER A 52 0.54 3.99 16.22
C SER A 52 1.58 4.15 17.32
N ALA A 53 2.57 3.26 17.38
CA ALA A 53 3.69 3.37 18.32
C ALA A 53 4.59 4.57 17.98
N GLU A 54 4.88 4.82 16.71
CA GLU A 54 5.66 5.98 16.25
C GLU A 54 4.90 7.30 16.45
N TYR A 55 3.56 7.29 16.36
CA TYR A 55 2.76 8.46 16.70
C TYR A 55 2.96 8.86 18.17
N ILE A 56 2.86 7.91 19.13
CA ILE A 56 3.16 8.15 20.54
C ILE A 56 4.59 8.69 20.71
N ALA A 57 5.56 8.03 20.08
CA ALA A 57 6.94 8.47 20.15
C ALA A 57 7.15 9.90 19.61
N LEU A 58 6.48 10.27 18.51
CA LEU A 58 6.52 11.64 17.97
C LEU A 58 6.00 12.66 18.98
N GLN A 59 4.88 12.39 19.67
CA GLN A 59 4.34 13.29 20.68
C GLN A 59 5.32 13.47 21.86
N HIS A 60 5.97 12.38 22.29
CA HIS A 60 7.00 12.44 23.35
C HIS A 60 8.31 13.07 22.86
N PHE A 61 8.65 12.94 21.57
CA PHE A 61 9.77 13.67 20.98
C PHE A 61 9.52 15.19 21.08
N LEU A 62 8.31 15.64 20.76
CA LEU A 62 7.88 17.04 20.86
C LEU A 62 7.63 17.50 22.28
N GLY A 63 7.49 16.59 23.25
CA GLY A 63 7.07 16.90 24.62
C GLY A 63 5.63 17.41 24.73
N GLU A 64 4.79 17.10 23.77
CA GLU A 64 3.41 17.59 23.62
C GLU A 64 2.49 16.39 23.40
N PHE A 65 1.92 15.83 24.45
CA PHE A 65 1.05 14.65 24.34
C PHE A 65 -0.29 14.86 25.06
N ASP A 66 -1.34 14.28 24.48
CA ASP A 66 -2.66 14.17 25.06
C ASP A 66 -2.79 12.80 25.76
N THR A 67 -2.87 12.84 27.09
CA THR A 67 -2.93 11.60 27.91
C THR A 67 -4.18 10.76 27.65
N ALA A 68 -5.31 11.38 27.26
CA ALA A 68 -6.54 10.65 26.94
C ALA A 68 -6.43 9.94 25.61
N LEU A 69 -5.83 10.57 24.60
CA LEU A 69 -5.56 9.97 23.31
C LEU A 69 -4.50 8.85 23.40
N GLU A 70 -3.40 9.08 24.14
CA GLU A 70 -2.38 8.07 24.40
C GLU A 70 -2.97 6.81 25.05
N ALA A 71 -3.86 6.96 26.03
CA ALA A 71 -4.51 5.84 26.69
C ALA A 71 -5.34 4.99 25.71
N LYS A 72 -6.04 5.63 24.78
CA LYS A 72 -6.79 4.93 23.71
C LYS A 72 -5.87 4.20 22.74
N ILE A 73 -4.76 4.84 22.34
CA ILE A 73 -3.77 4.20 21.46
C ILE A 73 -3.08 3.03 22.19
N ALA A 74 -2.78 3.18 23.47
CA ALA A 74 -2.23 2.09 24.26
C ALA A 74 -3.20 0.90 24.35
N THR A 75 -4.52 1.15 24.45
CA THR A 75 -5.54 0.08 24.39
C THR A 75 -5.47 -0.67 23.06
N TYR A 76 -5.37 0.04 21.93
CA TYR A 76 -5.18 -0.57 20.62
C TYR A 76 -3.89 -1.41 20.54
N LEU A 77 -2.74 -0.86 20.98
CA LEU A 77 -1.47 -1.58 20.98
C LEU A 77 -1.49 -2.85 21.84
N ARG A 78 -2.10 -2.82 23.04
CA ARG A 78 -2.24 -4.01 23.88
C ARG A 78 -3.11 -5.07 23.22
N ARG A 79 -4.20 -4.67 22.54
CA ARG A 79 -5.09 -5.59 21.80
C ARG A 79 -4.38 -6.31 20.65
N LEU A 80 -3.42 -5.65 20.01
CA LEU A 80 -2.64 -6.24 18.91
C LEU A 80 -1.53 -7.18 19.37
N GLN A 81 -1.23 -7.27 20.66
CA GLN A 81 -0.19 -8.18 21.15
C GLN A 81 -0.55 -9.63 20.83
N ALA A 82 0.31 -10.33 20.11
CA ALA A 82 0.09 -11.68 19.66
C ALA A 82 0.38 -12.74 20.78
N PRO A 83 -0.08 -13.98 20.63
CA PRO A 83 0.18 -15.06 21.60
C PRO A 83 1.66 -15.31 21.89
N HIS A 84 2.57 -15.07 20.92
CA HIS A 84 4.02 -15.18 21.10
C HIS A 84 4.63 -14.06 21.97
N GLY A 85 3.82 -13.16 22.53
CA GLY A 85 4.23 -12.11 23.44
C GLY A 85 4.64 -10.78 22.78
N GLY A 86 4.98 -10.75 21.50
CA GLY A 86 5.31 -9.54 20.75
C GLY A 86 4.22 -9.11 19.77
N TRP A 87 4.62 -8.33 18.75
CA TRP A 87 3.74 -7.84 17.68
C TRP A 87 4.19 -8.35 16.32
N SER A 88 3.23 -8.71 15.50
CA SER A 88 3.39 -9.13 14.11
C SER A 88 3.19 -7.96 13.16
N LEU A 89 3.61 -8.11 11.89
CA LEU A 89 3.38 -7.12 10.83
C LEU A 89 1.98 -7.24 10.20
N TYR A 90 1.27 -8.34 10.45
CA TYR A 90 -0.10 -8.59 9.98
C TYR A 90 -0.80 -9.56 10.93
N HIS A 91 -2.12 -9.63 10.84
CA HIS A 91 -2.94 -10.48 11.72
C HIS A 91 -2.56 -11.95 11.60
N GLY A 92 -2.24 -12.59 12.72
CA GLY A 92 -1.80 -13.98 12.78
C GLY A 92 -0.36 -14.25 12.30
N GLY A 93 0.38 -13.22 11.92
CA GLY A 93 1.76 -13.34 11.42
C GLY A 93 2.79 -13.68 12.51
N PRO A 94 4.04 -13.97 12.11
CA PRO A 94 5.14 -14.29 13.02
C PRO A 94 5.59 -13.07 13.84
N PHE A 95 6.38 -13.35 14.89
CA PHE A 95 7.01 -12.31 15.70
C PHE A 95 7.89 -11.39 14.85
N ASN A 96 7.71 -10.07 15.02
CA ASN A 96 8.60 -9.07 14.40
C ASN A 96 9.31 -8.26 15.48
N ILE A 97 10.65 -8.28 15.46
CA ILE A 97 11.48 -7.62 16.48
C ILE A 97 11.31 -6.10 16.46
N SER A 98 11.24 -5.48 15.29
CA SER A 98 11.13 -4.01 15.15
C SER A 98 9.76 -3.50 15.58
N ALA A 99 8.68 -4.17 15.19
CA ALA A 99 7.32 -3.85 15.64
C ALA A 99 7.19 -4.02 17.16
N SER A 100 7.75 -5.11 17.70
CA SER A 100 7.69 -5.42 19.13
C SER A 100 8.44 -4.40 19.97
N VAL A 101 9.64 -3.98 19.56
CA VAL A 101 10.42 -2.95 20.28
C VAL A 101 9.70 -1.60 20.23
N LYS A 102 9.16 -1.20 19.09
CA LYS A 102 8.40 0.07 18.97
C LYS A 102 7.14 0.08 19.84
N ALA A 103 6.35 -1.00 19.79
CA ALA A 103 5.14 -1.13 20.60
C ALA A 103 5.44 -1.16 22.10
N TYR A 104 6.45 -1.94 22.53
CA TYR A 104 6.90 -1.94 23.92
C TYR A 104 7.33 -0.55 24.38
N PHE A 105 8.15 0.14 23.57
CA PHE A 105 8.62 1.48 23.89
C PHE A 105 7.47 2.48 24.01
N ALA A 106 6.52 2.46 23.07
CA ALA A 106 5.33 3.32 23.11
C ALA A 106 4.48 3.07 24.35
N LEU A 107 4.20 1.81 24.69
CA LEU A 107 3.45 1.47 25.90
C LEU A 107 4.16 1.95 27.17
N LYS A 108 5.48 1.84 27.23
CA LYS A 108 6.27 2.36 28.35
C LYS A 108 6.25 3.88 28.40
N LEU A 109 6.28 4.57 27.24
CA LEU A 109 6.12 6.04 27.14
C LEU A 109 4.76 6.50 27.68
N VAL A 110 3.69 5.75 27.44
CA VAL A 110 2.35 6.03 27.99
C VAL A 110 2.29 5.83 29.50
N GLY A 111 3.13 4.95 30.07
CA GLY A 111 3.25 4.69 31.50
C GLY A 111 2.96 3.26 31.93
N ASP A 112 2.95 2.31 30.99
CA ASP A 112 2.80 0.91 31.34
C ASP A 112 4.02 0.42 32.13
N SER A 113 3.75 -0.26 33.27
CA SER A 113 4.80 -0.81 34.11
C SER A 113 5.54 -1.95 33.37
N PRO A 114 6.88 -1.97 33.37
CA PRO A 114 7.66 -3.09 32.84
C PRO A 114 7.33 -4.46 33.47
N ASP A 115 6.71 -4.46 34.66
CA ASP A 115 6.31 -5.67 35.38
C ASP A 115 4.87 -6.09 35.08
N ALA A 116 4.11 -5.30 34.33
CA ALA A 116 2.79 -5.72 33.84
C ALA A 116 2.94 -6.96 32.94
N GLU A 117 1.94 -7.84 32.98
CA GLU A 117 1.99 -9.17 32.32
C GLU A 117 2.31 -9.04 30.82
N HIS A 118 1.63 -8.16 30.10
CA HIS A 118 1.86 -7.93 28.67
C HIS A 118 3.27 -7.38 28.39
N MET A 119 3.79 -6.50 29.25
CA MET A 119 5.14 -5.93 29.11
C MET A 119 6.22 -6.97 29.40
N ARG A 120 6.02 -7.81 30.43
CA ARG A 120 6.94 -8.90 30.74
C ARG A 120 7.03 -9.90 29.61
N ARG A 121 5.90 -10.36 29.06
CA ARG A 121 5.83 -11.24 27.89
C ARG A 121 6.55 -10.65 26.68
N ALA A 122 6.32 -9.35 26.41
CA ALA A 122 6.96 -8.66 25.30
C ALA A 122 8.47 -8.58 25.48
N ARG A 123 8.95 -8.24 26.69
CA ARG A 123 10.39 -8.19 27.03
C ARG A 123 11.05 -9.56 26.83
N GLU A 124 10.46 -10.63 27.34
CA GLU A 124 10.95 -11.99 27.18
C GLU A 124 11.06 -12.39 25.71
N ALA A 125 10.02 -12.13 24.90
CA ALA A 125 10.03 -12.40 23.47
C ALA A 125 11.10 -11.58 22.72
N ILE A 126 11.23 -10.28 23.02
CA ILE A 126 12.24 -9.41 22.41
C ILE A 126 13.66 -9.90 22.72
N LEU A 127 13.93 -10.25 23.97
CA LEU A 127 15.25 -10.74 24.39
C LEU A 127 15.58 -12.10 23.76
N ALA A 128 14.60 -13.00 23.64
CA ALA A 128 14.76 -14.28 22.95
C ALA A 128 15.14 -14.14 21.47
N HIS A 129 14.79 -13.00 20.84
CA HIS A 129 15.14 -12.68 19.45
C HIS A 129 16.34 -11.72 19.32
N GLY A 130 17.19 -11.63 20.35
CA GLY A 130 18.45 -10.88 20.33
C GLY A 130 18.38 -9.45 20.85
N GLY A 131 17.21 -9.01 21.33
CA GLY A 131 17.02 -7.70 21.95
C GLY A 131 16.91 -6.54 20.97
N ALA A 132 16.73 -5.34 21.50
CA ALA A 132 16.48 -4.11 20.72
C ALA A 132 17.64 -3.74 19.76
N GLY A 133 18.84 -4.26 19.98
CA GLY A 133 20.01 -4.06 19.11
C GLY A 133 19.91 -4.74 17.73
N THR A 134 18.98 -5.67 17.52
CA THR A 134 18.79 -6.40 16.24
C THR A 134 17.72 -5.82 15.34
N THR A 135 17.10 -4.72 15.74
CA THR A 135 16.04 -4.04 15.00
C THR A 135 16.52 -3.44 13.68
N ASN A 136 15.57 -3.17 12.76
CA ASN A 136 15.85 -2.53 11.48
C ASN A 136 16.29 -1.05 11.63
N VAL A 137 16.77 -0.47 10.53
CA VAL A 137 17.31 0.89 10.50
C VAL A 137 16.34 1.95 11.03
N PHE A 138 15.05 1.88 10.69
CA PHE A 138 14.07 2.88 11.14
C PHE A 138 13.85 2.82 12.66
N THR A 139 13.78 1.64 13.23
CA THR A 139 13.69 1.46 14.69
C THR A 139 14.96 1.97 15.37
N ARG A 140 16.14 1.71 14.81
CA ARG A 140 17.40 2.26 15.35
C ARG A 140 17.45 3.77 15.31
N ILE A 141 16.92 4.40 14.27
CA ILE A 141 16.80 5.87 14.19
C ILE A 141 15.90 6.40 15.31
N LEU A 142 14.73 5.79 15.51
CA LEU A 142 13.85 6.15 16.61
C LEU A 142 14.55 6.04 17.97
N LEU A 143 15.25 4.94 18.22
CA LEU A 143 16.00 4.73 19.45
C LEU A 143 17.16 5.73 19.61
N ALA A 144 17.81 6.13 18.52
CA ALA A 144 18.87 7.16 18.54
C ALA A 144 18.31 8.56 18.84
N LEU A 145 17.13 8.90 18.31
CA LEU A 145 16.42 10.14 18.61
C LEU A 145 16.07 10.27 20.10
N PHE A 146 15.80 9.15 20.77
CA PHE A 146 15.54 9.10 22.21
C PHE A 146 16.80 8.88 23.08
N GLY A 147 17.99 8.84 22.47
CA GLY A 147 19.24 8.63 23.20
C GLY A 147 19.43 7.20 23.76
N VAL A 148 18.56 6.26 23.43
CA VAL A 148 18.64 4.85 23.85
C VAL A 148 19.87 4.16 23.26
N ILE A 149 20.17 4.47 21.98
CA ILE A 149 21.39 4.04 21.31
C ILE A 149 22.13 5.23 20.70
N SER A 150 23.43 5.05 20.46
CA SER A 150 24.22 6.07 19.77
C SER A 150 23.87 6.17 18.28
N TRP A 151 23.87 7.35 17.69
CA TRP A 151 23.81 7.58 16.25
C TRP A 151 24.88 6.82 15.45
N ALA A 152 25.98 6.40 16.11
CA ALA A 152 26.98 5.52 15.52
C ALA A 152 26.45 4.11 15.18
N ALA A 153 25.28 3.73 15.69
CA ALA A 153 24.61 2.46 15.37
C ALA A 153 23.66 2.57 14.13
N VAL A 154 23.46 3.77 13.60
CA VAL A 154 22.64 4.06 12.42
C VAL A 154 23.55 4.23 11.20
N PRO A 155 23.22 3.71 10.01
CA PRO A 155 23.96 3.97 8.78
C PRO A 155 24.06 5.46 8.48
N THR A 156 25.23 5.90 8.04
CA THR A 156 25.49 7.33 7.79
C THR A 156 25.06 7.72 6.38
N ILE A 157 24.14 8.68 6.29
CA ILE A 157 23.76 9.31 5.02
C ILE A 157 23.96 10.80 5.17
N PRO A 158 25.03 11.39 4.58
CA PRO A 158 25.28 12.82 4.68
C PRO A 158 24.18 13.63 4.00
N VAL A 159 23.71 14.71 4.63
CA VAL A 159 22.70 15.60 4.02
C VAL A 159 23.21 16.20 2.68
N GLU A 160 24.48 16.24 2.47
CA GLU A 160 25.15 16.72 1.27
C GLU A 160 24.86 15.87 0.02
N ILE A 161 24.31 14.66 0.16
CA ILE A 161 23.85 13.87 -1.01
C ILE A 161 22.83 14.63 -1.86
N ILE A 162 22.11 15.59 -1.29
CA ILE A 162 21.14 16.43 -2.02
C ILE A 162 21.78 17.30 -3.11
N PHE A 163 23.10 17.45 -3.12
CA PHE A 163 23.86 18.15 -4.15
C PHE A 163 24.40 17.25 -5.25
N LEU A 164 24.25 15.92 -5.11
CA LEU A 164 24.73 15.01 -6.14
C LEU A 164 24.04 15.32 -7.49
N PRO A 165 24.78 15.26 -8.61
CA PRO A 165 24.18 15.45 -9.92
C PRO A 165 23.36 14.20 -10.33
N ARG A 166 22.38 14.38 -11.21
CA ARG A 166 21.45 13.31 -11.65
C ARG A 166 22.14 12.08 -12.24
N TRP A 167 23.30 12.25 -12.87
CA TRP A 167 24.08 11.14 -13.41
C TRP A 167 24.75 10.27 -12.33
N PHE A 168 24.86 10.78 -11.10
CA PHE A 168 25.53 10.05 -10.03
C PHE A 168 24.69 8.84 -9.56
N PRO A 169 25.31 7.66 -9.34
CA PRO A 169 24.58 6.44 -9.01
C PRO A 169 23.69 6.50 -7.74
N PHE A 170 24.03 7.36 -6.79
CA PHE A 170 23.31 7.56 -5.53
C PHE A 170 22.47 8.85 -5.51
N HIS A 171 22.14 9.41 -6.68
CA HIS A 171 21.23 10.54 -6.73
C HIS A 171 19.83 10.16 -6.25
N LEU A 172 19.14 11.06 -5.55
CA LEU A 172 17.80 10.81 -4.96
C LEU A 172 16.74 10.40 -6.01
N SER A 173 16.87 10.80 -7.29
CA SER A 173 15.96 10.34 -8.36
C SER A 173 16.09 8.85 -8.69
N ARG A 174 17.09 8.15 -8.14
CA ARG A 174 17.30 6.72 -8.38
C ARG A 174 16.51 5.82 -7.43
N ILE A 175 15.86 6.40 -6.42
CA ILE A 175 15.02 5.71 -5.43
C ILE A 175 13.57 6.16 -5.59
N SER A 176 12.64 5.36 -5.08
CA SER A 176 11.20 5.63 -5.15
C SER A 176 10.78 6.92 -4.46
N TYR A 177 9.60 7.45 -4.82
CA TYR A 177 9.10 8.69 -4.21
C TYR A 177 8.92 8.58 -2.69
N TRP A 178 8.39 7.45 -2.20
CA TRP A 178 8.22 7.25 -0.76
C TRP A 178 9.56 7.22 -0.03
N SER A 179 10.60 6.66 -0.65
CA SER A 179 11.95 6.70 -0.11
C SER A 179 12.52 8.12 -0.10
N ARG A 180 12.31 8.91 -1.16
CA ARG A 180 12.75 10.32 -1.23
C ARG A 180 12.08 11.16 -0.15
N THR A 181 10.75 11.07 -0.02
CA THR A 181 9.99 11.88 0.94
C THR A 181 10.27 11.52 2.40
N VAL A 182 10.53 10.25 2.70
CA VAL A 182 10.96 9.81 4.04
C VAL A 182 12.41 10.21 4.32
N LEU A 183 13.29 10.03 3.32
CA LEU A 183 14.74 10.22 3.51
C LEU A 183 15.13 11.69 3.64
N VAL A 184 14.58 12.60 2.82
CA VAL A 184 15.06 14.00 2.81
C VAL A 184 14.95 14.69 4.16
N PRO A 185 13.81 14.68 4.89
CA PRO A 185 13.78 15.24 6.25
C PRO A 185 14.67 14.45 7.22
N LEU A 186 14.83 13.13 7.02
CA LEU A 186 15.70 12.30 7.83
C LEU A 186 17.18 12.65 7.66
N LEU A 187 17.62 13.06 6.47
CA LEU A 187 19.00 13.58 6.25
C LEU A 187 19.29 14.77 7.16
N VAL A 188 18.32 15.66 7.34
CA VAL A 188 18.45 16.81 8.24
C VAL A 188 18.54 16.33 9.70
N LEU A 189 17.66 15.39 10.10
CA LEU A 189 17.71 14.82 11.45
C LEU A 189 19.04 14.14 11.75
N GLN A 190 19.62 13.41 10.80
CA GLN A 190 20.94 12.81 10.94
C GLN A 190 22.07 13.84 11.02
N ALA A 191 21.94 14.96 10.30
CA ALA A 191 22.95 16.03 10.34
C ALA A 191 22.90 16.82 11.65
N VAL A 192 21.71 17.04 12.23
CA VAL A 192 21.47 17.80 13.47
C VAL A 192 21.60 16.91 14.71
N LYS A 193 21.21 15.62 14.60
CA LYS A 193 21.21 14.63 15.70
C LYS A 193 20.44 15.12 16.93
N PRO A 194 19.17 15.55 16.78
CA PRO A 194 18.39 16.04 17.91
C PRO A 194 18.13 14.93 18.92
N LEU A 195 17.84 15.31 20.15
CA LEU A 195 17.34 14.43 21.20
C LEU A 195 15.88 14.76 21.50
N ALA A 196 15.07 13.74 21.67
CA ALA A 196 13.69 13.83 22.11
C ALA A 196 13.61 14.52 23.49
N ARG A 197 12.54 15.31 23.71
CA ARG A 197 12.30 15.92 25.03
C ARG A 197 12.04 14.87 26.09
N ASN A 198 11.35 13.79 25.73
CA ASN A 198 11.09 12.63 26.58
C ASN A 198 10.72 13.01 28.03
N PRO A 199 9.64 13.77 28.27
CA PRO A 199 9.37 14.40 29.55
C PRO A 199 9.10 13.43 30.71
N ARG A 200 8.87 12.14 30.39
CA ARG A 200 8.75 11.06 31.38
C ARG A 200 10.06 10.30 31.62
N GLU A 201 11.14 10.71 30.99
CA GLU A 201 12.49 10.12 31.12
C GLU A 201 12.50 8.60 30.92
N VAL A 202 11.72 8.11 29.94
CA VAL A 202 11.56 6.67 29.67
C VAL A 202 12.77 6.11 28.94
N HIS A 203 13.33 5.02 29.47
CA HIS A 203 14.41 4.23 28.89
C HIS A 203 13.98 2.77 28.74
N ILE A 204 14.62 2.02 27.87
CA ILE A 204 14.34 0.59 27.60
C ILE A 204 15.61 -0.26 27.68
N ASP A 205 16.48 0.04 28.64
CA ASP A 205 17.74 -0.70 28.84
C ASP A 205 17.52 -2.20 29.08
N GLU A 206 16.38 -2.56 29.66
CA GLU A 206 15.95 -3.95 29.90
C GLU A 206 15.69 -4.76 28.62
N LEU A 207 15.62 -4.11 27.44
CA LEU A 207 15.49 -4.80 26.15
C LEU A 207 16.83 -5.13 25.51
N PHE A 208 17.95 -4.83 26.17
CA PHE A 208 19.28 -5.17 25.68
C PHE A 208 19.86 -6.33 26.49
N PRO A 209 20.47 -7.35 25.85
CA PRO A 209 21.19 -8.40 26.56
C PRO A 209 22.31 -7.82 27.45
N ALA A 210 22.59 -8.46 28.59
CA ALA A 210 23.61 -8.01 29.55
C ALA A 210 25.00 -7.90 28.89
N GLU A 211 25.33 -8.82 27.99
CA GLU A 211 26.49 -8.71 27.09
C GLU A 211 26.05 -7.89 25.86
N ARG A 212 26.11 -6.58 25.96
CA ARG A 212 25.83 -5.69 24.80
C ARG A 212 26.83 -6.04 23.70
N PRO A 213 26.47 -6.78 22.63
CA PRO A 213 27.26 -6.75 21.42
C PRO A 213 27.27 -5.29 21.03
N ALA A 214 28.47 -4.73 20.80
CA ALA A 214 28.62 -3.33 20.46
C ALA A 214 27.58 -3.00 19.40
N ALA A 215 26.62 -2.10 19.70
CA ALA A 215 25.53 -1.68 18.83
C ALA A 215 26.01 -1.02 17.51
N ARG A 216 27.27 -1.23 17.17
CA ARG A 216 28.00 -0.68 16.02
C ARG A 216 27.98 -1.59 14.79
N ARG A 217 27.53 -2.84 14.88
CA ARG A 217 27.52 -3.73 13.71
C ARG A 217 26.21 -3.56 12.94
N LEU A 218 26.34 -3.05 11.72
CA LEU A 218 25.29 -3.14 10.72
C LEU A 218 25.07 -4.63 10.43
N ALA A 219 23.83 -5.10 10.59
CA ALA A 219 23.47 -6.46 10.24
C ALA A 219 23.06 -6.49 8.76
N LYS A 220 23.53 -7.51 8.03
CA LYS A 220 23.12 -7.76 6.66
C LYS A 220 21.68 -8.29 6.66
N ALA A 221 20.80 -7.67 5.88
CA ALA A 221 19.44 -8.18 5.68
C ALA A 221 19.45 -9.44 4.77
N PRO A 222 18.43 -10.32 4.88
CA PRO A 222 18.37 -11.56 4.11
C PRO A 222 18.52 -11.38 2.59
N HIS A 223 17.90 -10.36 2.01
CA HIS A 223 17.94 -10.05 0.56
C HIS A 223 19.29 -9.46 0.09
N GLN A 224 20.17 -9.03 0.99
CA GLN A 224 21.44 -8.39 0.65
C GLN A 224 22.55 -9.42 0.37
N SER A 225 23.29 -9.26 -0.73
CA SER A 225 24.44 -10.11 -1.02
C SER A 225 25.64 -9.76 -0.13
N HIS A 226 26.39 -10.76 0.30
CA HIS A 226 27.54 -10.59 1.21
C HIS A 226 28.60 -9.62 0.67
N GLY A 227 28.99 -9.76 -0.61
CA GLY A 227 30.02 -8.92 -1.21
C GLY A 227 29.62 -7.45 -1.35
N ARG A 228 28.40 -7.19 -1.85
CA ARG A 228 27.88 -5.82 -2.01
C ARG A 228 27.65 -5.16 -0.66
N PHE A 229 27.10 -5.90 0.31
CA PHE A 229 26.92 -5.38 1.68
C PHE A 229 28.26 -5.01 2.32
N ALA A 230 29.29 -5.86 2.21
CA ALA A 230 30.61 -5.56 2.74
C ALA A 230 31.25 -4.31 2.10
N LEU A 231 31.09 -4.14 0.77
CA LEU A 231 31.52 -2.94 0.07
C LEU A 231 30.82 -1.68 0.62
N PHE A 232 29.50 -1.71 0.73
CA PHE A 232 28.74 -0.56 1.24
C PHE A 232 28.96 -0.30 2.73
N ALA A 233 29.22 -1.33 3.53
CA ALA A 233 29.63 -1.17 4.93
C ALA A 233 31.01 -0.48 5.05
N ALA A 234 31.94 -0.75 4.13
CA ALA A 234 33.20 -0.03 4.06
C ALA A 234 33.01 1.43 3.63
N VAL A 235 32.08 1.70 2.68
CA VAL A 235 31.70 3.07 2.29
C VAL A 235 31.07 3.81 3.47
N ASP A 236 30.17 3.18 4.24
CA ASP A 236 29.58 3.77 5.46
C ASP A 236 30.66 4.14 6.47
N ALA A 237 31.65 3.26 6.70
CA ALA A 237 32.75 3.54 7.59
C ALA A 237 33.58 4.77 7.12
N LEU A 238 33.84 4.89 5.82
CA LEU A 238 34.52 6.05 5.24
C LEU A 238 33.68 7.33 5.40
N LEU A 239 32.37 7.28 5.12
CA LEU A 239 31.45 8.42 5.27
C LEU A 239 31.44 8.92 6.73
N ARG A 240 31.48 8.05 7.71
CA ARG A 240 31.58 8.41 9.14
C ARG A 240 32.86 9.18 9.47
N LEU A 241 33.96 8.86 8.80
CA LEU A 241 35.23 9.57 8.99
C LEU A 241 35.22 10.94 8.31
N VAL A 242 34.57 11.06 7.16
CA VAL A 242 34.54 12.29 6.35
C VAL A 242 33.44 13.25 6.82
N GLU A 243 32.31 12.76 7.30
CA GLU A 243 31.15 13.58 7.69
C GLU A 243 31.51 14.73 8.64
N PRO A 244 32.33 14.56 9.68
CA PRO A 244 32.70 15.64 10.58
C PRO A 244 33.61 16.71 9.92
N LEU A 245 34.26 16.37 8.80
CA LEU A 245 35.17 17.26 8.08
C LEU A 245 34.45 18.18 7.10
N VAL A 246 33.17 17.93 6.82
CA VAL A 246 32.37 18.76 5.91
C VAL A 246 32.23 20.19 6.44
N PRO A 247 32.60 21.24 5.64
CA PRO A 247 32.51 22.62 6.09
C PRO A 247 31.06 23.00 6.51
N LYS A 248 30.90 23.65 7.66
CA LYS A 248 29.59 24.08 8.19
C LYS A 248 28.74 24.87 7.19
N ARG A 249 29.38 25.64 6.29
CA ARG A 249 28.68 26.41 5.24
C ARG A 249 28.03 25.50 4.19
N ILE A 250 28.71 24.41 3.80
CA ILE A 250 28.18 23.43 2.84
C ILE A 250 27.01 22.69 3.48
N ARG A 251 27.18 22.20 4.71
CA ARG A 251 26.13 21.52 5.47
C ARG A 251 24.88 22.38 5.62
N ARG A 252 25.05 23.65 6.00
CA ARG A 252 23.92 24.58 6.11
C ARG A 252 23.16 24.72 4.78
N ARG A 253 23.85 24.90 3.65
CA ARG A 253 23.22 24.98 2.33
C ARG A 253 22.53 23.68 1.94
N ALA A 254 23.07 22.53 2.33
CA ALA A 254 22.43 21.25 2.09
C ALA A 254 21.12 21.11 2.90
N ILE A 255 21.13 21.54 4.17
CA ILE A 255 19.92 21.59 5.03
C ILE A 255 18.89 22.55 4.41
N GLU A 256 19.30 23.76 3.99
CA GLU A 256 18.41 24.73 3.35
C GLU A 256 17.75 24.14 2.09
N LYS A 257 18.51 23.41 1.26
CA LYS A 257 17.98 22.72 0.08
C LYS A 257 17.03 21.58 0.44
N ALA A 258 17.31 20.84 1.51
CA ALA A 258 16.44 19.77 2.00
C ALA A 258 15.11 20.35 2.53
N VAL A 259 15.17 21.43 3.28
CA VAL A 259 13.97 22.15 3.75
C VAL A 259 13.15 22.64 2.57
N ALA A 260 13.77 23.29 1.57
CA ALA A 260 13.07 23.75 0.37
C ALA A 260 12.37 22.60 -0.38
N PHE A 261 13.01 21.44 -0.51
CA PHE A 261 12.38 20.24 -1.08
C PHE A 261 11.12 19.82 -0.30
N VAL A 262 11.19 19.82 1.03
CA VAL A 262 10.07 19.47 1.90
C VAL A 262 8.95 20.50 1.78
N THR A 263 9.24 21.78 1.92
CA THR A 263 8.26 22.87 1.88
C THR A 263 7.50 22.90 0.55
N GLU A 264 8.18 22.73 -0.57
CA GLU A 264 7.57 22.66 -1.91
C GLU A 264 6.55 21.51 -2.03
N ARG A 265 6.73 20.42 -1.26
CA ARG A 265 5.95 19.19 -1.34
C ARG A 265 5.04 18.94 -0.14
N LEU A 266 4.79 19.93 0.70
CA LEU A 266 3.92 19.80 1.89
C LEU A 266 2.45 19.51 1.54
N ASN A 267 2.03 19.73 0.29
CA ASN A 267 0.70 19.39 -0.22
C ASN A 267 -0.47 19.95 0.62
N GLY A 268 -0.35 21.19 1.10
CA GLY A 268 -1.35 21.77 1.96
C GLY A 268 -1.57 20.94 3.23
N GLU A 269 -2.79 20.46 3.44
CA GLU A 269 -3.14 19.73 4.67
C GLU A 269 -2.81 18.22 4.67
N ASP A 270 -2.29 17.65 3.56
CA ASP A 270 -1.99 16.22 3.49
C ASP A 270 -0.51 15.89 3.75
N GLY A 271 0.32 16.91 3.97
CA GLY A 271 1.70 16.76 4.40
C GLY A 271 2.62 16.21 3.32
N LEU A 272 3.89 16.00 3.69
CA LEU A 272 4.92 15.51 2.78
C LEU A 272 4.64 14.07 2.34
N GLY A 273 4.51 13.87 1.02
CA GLY A 273 4.30 12.55 0.42
C GLY A 273 2.99 11.87 0.85
N ALA A 274 2.16 12.54 1.65
CA ALA A 274 0.89 12.07 2.19
C ALA A 274 0.98 10.69 2.90
N ILE A 275 2.12 10.38 3.49
CA ILE A 275 2.39 9.15 4.26
C ILE A 275 2.98 9.48 5.63
N PHE A 276 2.54 8.78 6.68
CA PHE A 276 2.92 9.06 8.07
C PHE A 276 4.44 9.16 8.30
N PRO A 277 5.32 8.25 7.82
CA PRO A 277 6.75 8.34 8.12
C PRO A 277 7.40 9.62 7.57
N ALA A 278 7.00 10.09 6.39
CA ALA A 278 7.50 11.33 5.81
C ALA A 278 6.99 12.55 6.58
N MET A 279 5.70 12.56 6.96
CA MET A 279 5.09 13.61 7.78
C MET A 279 5.75 13.70 9.16
N ALA A 280 5.95 12.57 9.84
CA ALA A 280 6.56 12.52 11.16
C ALA A 280 8.02 13.03 11.13
N ASN A 281 8.81 12.59 10.15
CA ASN A 281 10.17 13.10 9.96
C ASN A 281 10.19 14.60 9.66
N THR A 282 9.20 15.11 8.92
CA THR A 282 9.06 16.55 8.61
C THR A 282 8.79 17.36 9.88
N VAL A 283 7.85 16.92 10.72
CA VAL A 283 7.53 17.58 11.99
C VAL A 283 8.76 17.58 12.91
N MET A 284 9.45 16.45 13.04
CA MET A 284 10.68 16.37 13.82
C MET A 284 11.80 17.24 13.25
N MET A 285 11.92 17.35 11.92
CA MET A 285 12.89 18.22 11.24
C MET A 285 12.64 19.70 11.57
N PHE A 286 11.40 20.18 11.44
CA PHE A 286 11.07 21.58 11.77
C PHE A 286 11.33 21.89 13.24
N ASP A 287 10.95 20.97 14.16
CA ASP A 287 11.25 21.11 15.58
C ASP A 287 12.76 21.16 15.86
N ALA A 288 13.54 20.25 15.27
CA ALA A 288 15.00 20.20 15.42
C ALA A 288 15.70 21.46 14.89
N LEU A 289 15.16 22.05 13.84
CA LEU A 289 15.62 23.34 13.28
C LEU A 289 15.06 24.56 14.03
N ARG A 290 14.25 24.35 15.07
CA ARG A 290 13.65 25.39 15.93
C ARG A 290 12.71 26.34 15.19
N TYR A 291 11.92 25.82 14.25
CA TYR A 291 10.83 26.58 13.65
C TYR A 291 9.81 26.99 14.73
N PRO A 292 9.26 28.22 14.67
CA PRO A 292 8.17 28.62 15.55
C PRO A 292 6.98 27.66 15.44
N ARG A 293 6.25 27.46 16.56
CA ARG A 293 5.08 26.57 16.57
C ARG A 293 3.93 27.05 15.69
N ASP A 294 3.87 28.34 15.45
CA ASP A 294 2.91 29.03 14.59
C ASP A 294 3.41 29.24 13.14
N ASP A 295 4.60 28.74 12.81
CA ASP A 295 5.08 28.74 11.43
C ASP A 295 4.10 27.97 10.52
N PRO A 296 3.67 28.53 9.37
CA PRO A 296 2.65 27.93 8.51
C PRO A 296 3.00 26.52 8.03
N ASP A 297 4.27 26.27 7.67
CA ASP A 297 4.73 24.98 7.20
C ASP A 297 4.73 23.96 8.34
N PHE A 298 5.14 24.37 9.53
CA PHE A 298 5.11 23.50 10.72
C PHE A 298 3.68 23.15 11.13
N VAL A 299 2.76 24.12 11.13
CA VAL A 299 1.33 23.90 11.42
C VAL A 299 0.72 22.95 10.39
N THR A 300 1.01 23.14 9.10
CA THR A 300 0.54 22.26 8.02
C THR A 300 1.02 20.82 8.22
N ALA A 301 2.31 20.63 8.50
CA ALA A 301 2.89 19.30 8.73
C ALA A 301 2.25 18.58 9.93
N ARG A 302 1.94 19.28 11.02
CA ARG A 302 1.27 18.72 12.22
C ARG A 302 -0.17 18.33 11.94
N LYS A 303 -0.95 19.23 11.31
CA LYS A 303 -2.35 18.95 10.96
C LYS A 303 -2.51 17.76 10.04
N ALA A 304 -1.56 17.54 9.14
CA ALA A 304 -1.56 16.38 8.26
C ALA A 304 -1.54 15.06 9.04
N ILE A 305 -0.74 14.98 10.11
CA ILE A 305 -0.68 13.78 10.98
C ILE A 305 -1.96 13.61 11.78
N GLU A 306 -2.54 14.71 12.32
CA GLU A 306 -3.78 14.66 13.10
C GLU A 306 -4.94 14.07 12.29
N LYS A 307 -4.98 14.31 10.97
CA LYS A 307 -6.00 13.74 10.06
C LYS A 307 -5.90 12.23 9.86
N LEU A 308 -4.76 11.62 10.17
CA LEU A 308 -4.59 10.18 10.09
C LEU A 308 -5.17 9.43 11.29
N LEU A 309 -5.57 10.12 12.34
CA LEU A 309 -6.08 9.50 13.55
C LEU A 309 -7.50 8.98 13.36
N ILE A 310 -7.70 7.72 13.72
CA ILE A 310 -9.01 7.12 13.94
C ILE A 310 -9.26 7.06 15.44
N ILE A 311 -10.24 7.82 15.89
CA ILE A 311 -10.57 7.91 17.32
C ILE A 311 -11.96 7.31 17.54
N LYS A 312 -12.00 6.14 18.17
CA LYS A 312 -13.21 5.43 18.57
C LYS A 312 -13.52 5.71 20.05
N ARG A 313 -14.61 5.14 20.57
CA ARG A 313 -15.02 5.34 21.95
C ARG A 313 -13.93 4.91 22.94
N ASP A 314 -13.40 3.70 22.77
CA ASP A 314 -12.53 3.04 23.74
C ASP A 314 -11.09 2.84 23.25
N GLU A 315 -10.83 2.98 21.95
CA GLU A 315 -9.51 2.86 21.35
C GLU A 315 -9.27 3.93 20.27
N ALA A 316 -8.01 4.15 19.94
CA ALA A 316 -7.60 4.99 18.81
C ALA A 316 -6.36 4.41 18.14
N TYR A 317 -6.16 4.71 16.85
CA TYR A 317 -4.94 4.38 16.13
C TYR A 317 -4.63 5.40 15.04
N CYS A 318 -3.38 5.46 14.63
CA CYS A 318 -2.94 6.30 13.51
C CYS A 318 -2.86 5.46 12.25
N GLN A 319 -3.49 5.95 11.17
CA GLN A 319 -3.38 5.36 9.84
C GLN A 319 -2.02 5.73 9.20
N PRO A 320 -1.47 4.89 8.31
CA PRO A 320 -0.25 5.23 7.57
C PRO A 320 -0.46 6.30 6.49
N CYS A 321 -1.63 6.33 5.90
CA CYS A 321 -2.14 7.27 4.90
C CYS A 321 -3.65 7.08 4.75
N VAL A 322 -4.28 7.80 3.83
CA VAL A 322 -5.68 7.64 3.45
C VAL A 322 -5.78 7.40 1.94
N SER A 323 -6.82 6.68 1.49
CA SER A 323 -6.99 6.18 0.11
C SER A 323 -8.26 6.66 -0.60
N PRO A 324 -8.63 7.96 -0.53
CA PRO A 324 -9.93 8.40 -1.03
C PRO A 324 -10.07 8.25 -2.55
N VAL A 325 -9.02 8.42 -3.33
CA VAL A 325 -9.05 8.27 -4.80
C VAL A 325 -9.20 6.80 -5.15
N TRP A 326 -8.37 5.93 -4.58
CA TRP A 326 -8.43 4.49 -4.75
C TRP A 326 -9.78 3.89 -4.36
N ASP A 327 -10.25 4.20 -3.15
CA ASP A 327 -11.54 3.72 -2.65
C ASP A 327 -12.69 4.17 -3.52
N THR A 328 -12.74 5.45 -3.92
CA THR A 328 -13.78 5.99 -4.77
C THR A 328 -13.80 5.32 -6.14
N ALA A 329 -12.62 5.16 -6.76
CA ALA A 329 -12.51 4.54 -8.08
C ALA A 329 -12.96 3.07 -8.06
N LEU A 330 -12.53 2.28 -7.08
CA LEU A 330 -12.91 0.87 -6.94
C LEU A 330 -14.38 0.68 -6.58
N VAL A 331 -14.94 1.53 -5.70
CA VAL A 331 -16.38 1.51 -5.43
C VAL A 331 -17.17 1.85 -6.68
N CYS A 332 -16.76 2.86 -7.47
CA CYS A 332 -17.40 3.17 -8.75
C CYS A 332 -17.36 1.97 -9.71
N GLN A 333 -16.23 1.27 -9.82
CA GLN A 333 -16.11 0.06 -10.64
C GLN A 333 -17.08 -1.04 -10.19
N SER A 334 -17.14 -1.30 -8.88
CA SER A 334 -18.05 -2.28 -8.30
C SER A 334 -19.52 -1.92 -8.55
N LEU A 335 -19.90 -0.67 -8.33
CA LEU A 335 -21.27 -0.18 -8.51
C LEU A 335 -21.69 -0.13 -10.00
N LEU A 336 -20.75 0.08 -10.92
CA LEU A 336 -21.00 -0.02 -12.36
C LEU A 336 -21.39 -1.45 -12.81
N GLU A 337 -20.95 -2.48 -12.10
CA GLU A 337 -21.41 -3.86 -12.34
C GLU A 337 -22.84 -4.09 -11.83
N VAL A 338 -23.21 -3.45 -10.73
CA VAL A 338 -24.56 -3.56 -10.15
C VAL A 338 -25.59 -2.90 -11.06
N GLY A 339 -25.30 -1.68 -11.54
CA GLY A 339 -26.19 -0.89 -12.42
C GLY A 339 -27.40 -0.33 -11.69
N GLY A 340 -28.33 0.21 -12.49
CA GLY A 340 -29.56 0.84 -11.98
C GLY A 340 -29.44 2.34 -11.72
N ALA A 341 -30.52 3.09 -11.93
CA ALA A 341 -30.52 4.56 -11.94
C ALA A 341 -29.99 5.21 -10.64
N PRO A 342 -30.39 4.77 -9.40
CA PRO A 342 -29.86 5.35 -8.17
C PRO A 342 -28.36 5.10 -7.98
N VAL A 343 -27.89 3.91 -8.40
CA VAL A 343 -26.49 3.51 -8.31
C VAL A 343 -25.64 4.33 -9.28
N LEU A 344 -26.08 4.48 -10.52
CA LEU A 344 -25.39 5.30 -11.54
C LEU A 344 -25.30 6.77 -11.15
N ALA A 345 -26.33 7.32 -10.47
CA ALA A 345 -26.27 8.69 -9.95
C ALA A 345 -25.20 8.84 -8.84
N ALA A 346 -25.03 7.84 -7.99
CA ALA A 346 -23.97 7.84 -6.98
C ALA A 346 -22.59 7.70 -7.62
N VAL A 347 -22.43 6.83 -8.61
CA VAL A 347 -21.19 6.68 -9.39
C VAL A 347 -20.83 8.01 -10.07
N HIS A 348 -21.78 8.68 -10.70
CA HIS A 348 -21.54 9.97 -11.36
C HIS A 348 -20.98 11.01 -10.37
N ARG A 349 -21.56 11.14 -9.17
CA ARG A 349 -21.02 12.04 -8.12
C ARG A 349 -19.58 11.67 -7.74
N GLY A 350 -19.28 10.36 -7.60
CA GLY A 350 -17.93 9.89 -7.30
C GLY A 350 -16.93 10.23 -8.42
N LEU A 351 -17.32 10.03 -9.66
CA LEU A 351 -16.47 10.33 -10.82
C LEU A 351 -16.26 11.85 -11.01
N SER A 352 -17.30 12.67 -10.77
CA SER A 352 -17.14 14.14 -10.77
C SER A 352 -16.16 14.59 -9.69
N TRP A 353 -16.26 14.03 -8.47
CA TRP A 353 -15.29 14.30 -7.41
C TRP A 353 -13.85 13.90 -7.82
N LEU A 354 -13.67 12.76 -8.50
CA LEU A 354 -12.38 12.32 -9.03
C LEU A 354 -11.86 13.27 -10.11
N THR A 355 -12.72 13.82 -10.97
CA THR A 355 -12.33 14.78 -12.02
C THR A 355 -11.68 16.03 -11.42
N ASP A 356 -12.21 16.52 -10.30
CA ASP A 356 -11.66 17.67 -9.56
C ASP A 356 -10.28 17.36 -8.92
N ARG A 357 -9.94 16.08 -8.76
CA ARG A 357 -8.67 15.62 -8.15
C ARG A 357 -7.59 15.31 -9.17
N GLN A 358 -7.88 15.38 -10.47
CA GLN A 358 -6.87 15.15 -11.48
C GLN A 358 -5.74 16.19 -11.40
N VAL A 359 -4.50 15.73 -11.34
CA VAL A 359 -3.32 16.60 -11.36
C VAL A 359 -3.13 17.14 -12.78
N ARG A 360 -3.45 18.43 -12.98
CA ARG A 360 -3.44 19.08 -14.31
C ARG A 360 -2.33 20.12 -14.49
N ALA A 361 -1.75 20.61 -13.41
CA ALA A 361 -0.81 21.73 -13.45
C ALA A 361 0.56 21.38 -12.83
N THR A 362 0.59 20.63 -11.74
CA THR A 362 1.85 20.33 -11.03
C THR A 362 2.70 19.35 -11.84
N ILE A 363 3.94 19.74 -12.08
CA ILE A 363 4.98 18.87 -12.64
C ILE A 363 5.69 18.22 -11.44
N GLY A 364 5.45 16.93 -11.25
CA GLY A 364 6.03 16.15 -10.14
C GLY A 364 7.40 15.57 -10.48
N ASP A 365 7.97 14.83 -9.53
CA ASP A 365 9.28 14.18 -9.66
C ASP A 365 9.35 13.17 -10.83
N TRP A 366 8.22 12.60 -11.23
CA TRP A 366 8.09 11.69 -12.38
C TRP A 366 8.59 12.34 -13.70
N ALA A 367 8.50 13.65 -13.81
CA ALA A 367 8.92 14.39 -15.01
C ALA A 367 10.45 14.41 -15.19
N ASP A 368 11.21 14.09 -14.16
CA ASP A 368 12.68 14.04 -14.24
C ASP A 368 13.19 13.08 -15.34
N GLU A 369 12.47 11.99 -15.58
CA GLU A 369 12.75 11.00 -16.63
C GLU A 369 11.88 11.20 -17.89
N ARG A 370 10.85 12.05 -17.84
CA ARG A 370 9.81 12.22 -18.87
C ARG A 370 9.38 13.67 -19.06
N LEU A 371 10.31 14.55 -19.39
CA LEU A 371 10.10 16.01 -19.51
C LEU A 371 9.02 16.42 -20.52
N SER A 372 8.72 15.60 -21.52
CA SER A 372 7.70 15.88 -22.54
C SER A 372 6.29 15.48 -22.16
N VAL A 373 6.12 14.71 -21.07
CA VAL A 373 4.82 14.23 -20.64
C VAL A 373 4.15 15.31 -19.79
N ARG A 374 2.93 15.69 -20.16
CA ARG A 374 2.17 16.67 -19.39
C ARG A 374 1.44 16.00 -18.20
N PRO A 375 1.16 16.74 -17.11
CA PRO A 375 0.38 16.23 -15.99
C PRO A 375 -0.99 15.72 -16.43
N GLY A 376 -1.46 14.62 -15.81
CA GLY A 376 -2.74 14.00 -16.16
C GLY A 376 -3.18 12.86 -15.24
N GLY A 377 -2.32 12.46 -14.28
CA GLY A 377 -2.61 11.39 -13.35
C GLY A 377 -3.40 11.81 -12.10
N TRP A 378 -3.73 10.85 -11.26
CA TRP A 378 -4.35 11.04 -9.95
C TRP A 378 -3.42 10.54 -8.86
N ALA A 379 -3.38 11.26 -7.75
CA ALA A 379 -2.72 10.78 -6.54
C ALA A 379 -3.64 9.82 -5.78
N PHE A 380 -3.08 8.93 -5.02
CA PHE A 380 -3.78 7.98 -4.15
C PHE A 380 -4.55 8.68 -3.01
N GLN A 381 -4.00 9.79 -2.48
CA GLN A 381 -4.52 10.55 -1.36
C GLN A 381 -5.35 11.76 -1.83
N TYR A 382 -5.86 12.58 -0.89
CA TYR A 382 -6.62 13.80 -1.21
C TYR A 382 -5.79 14.83 -1.99
N ALA A 383 -4.54 15.04 -1.60
CA ALA A 383 -3.63 15.96 -2.26
C ALA A 383 -2.17 15.46 -2.15
N ASN A 384 -1.64 14.96 -3.25
CA ASN A 384 -0.24 14.61 -3.40
C ASN A 384 0.21 14.85 -4.86
N PRO A 385 0.09 16.10 -5.36
CA PRO A 385 0.19 16.38 -6.79
C PRO A 385 1.59 16.16 -7.38
N HIS A 386 2.64 16.10 -6.57
CA HIS A 386 3.98 15.76 -7.03
C HIS A 386 4.18 14.27 -7.32
N TYR A 387 3.26 13.42 -6.81
CA TYR A 387 3.35 11.97 -6.88
C TYR A 387 2.02 11.33 -7.27
N PRO A 388 1.49 11.60 -8.50
CA PRO A 388 0.36 10.84 -9.01
C PRO A 388 0.72 9.36 -9.12
N ASP A 389 -0.29 8.50 -9.00
CA ASP A 389 -0.17 7.05 -9.01
C ASP A 389 -0.67 6.47 -10.33
N LEU A 390 0.08 5.53 -10.90
CA LEU A 390 -0.28 4.88 -12.17
C LEU A 390 -1.41 3.88 -12.02
N ASP A 391 -1.47 3.17 -10.87
CA ASP A 391 -2.54 2.21 -10.57
C ASP A 391 -3.88 2.94 -10.40
N ASP A 392 -3.90 3.99 -9.54
CA ASP A 392 -5.07 4.87 -9.36
C ASP A 392 -5.55 5.49 -10.67
N THR A 393 -4.60 6.06 -11.42
CA THR A 393 -4.92 6.72 -12.70
C THR A 393 -5.59 5.75 -13.66
N ALA A 394 -5.08 4.52 -13.79
CA ALA A 394 -5.66 3.53 -14.69
C ALA A 394 -7.08 3.13 -14.25
N VAL A 395 -7.31 2.90 -12.96
CA VAL A 395 -8.64 2.52 -12.43
C VAL A 395 -9.65 3.65 -12.58
N VAL A 396 -9.26 4.91 -12.31
CA VAL A 396 -10.13 6.10 -12.51
C VAL A 396 -10.50 6.25 -13.97
N VAL A 397 -9.54 6.19 -14.89
CA VAL A 397 -9.80 6.28 -16.34
C VAL A 397 -10.75 5.20 -16.81
N MET A 398 -10.55 3.94 -16.36
CA MET A 398 -11.47 2.84 -16.71
C MET A 398 -12.89 3.09 -16.20
N ALA A 399 -13.05 3.58 -14.96
CA ALA A 399 -14.37 3.87 -14.41
C ALA A 399 -15.08 5.00 -15.17
N MET A 400 -14.37 6.09 -15.50
CA MET A 400 -14.89 7.19 -16.29
C MET A 400 -15.29 6.74 -17.70
N HIS A 401 -14.46 5.91 -18.36
CA HIS A 401 -14.75 5.39 -19.70
C HIS A 401 -16.03 4.53 -19.74
N ARG A 402 -16.34 3.79 -18.67
CA ARG A 402 -17.54 2.95 -18.59
C ARG A 402 -18.85 3.76 -18.54
N ILE A 403 -18.83 5.01 -18.04
CA ILE A 403 -20.02 5.85 -17.92
C ILE A 403 -20.21 6.77 -19.15
N VAL A 404 -19.14 7.06 -19.89
CA VAL A 404 -19.19 7.87 -21.10
C VAL A 404 -19.99 7.14 -22.18
N ARG A 405 -21.13 7.71 -22.60
CA ARG A 405 -22.00 7.19 -23.66
C ARG A 405 -22.35 8.30 -24.62
N PRO A 406 -22.40 8.03 -25.96
CA PRO A 406 -22.83 9.02 -26.94
C PRO A 406 -24.20 9.62 -26.60
N GLY A 407 -24.28 10.96 -26.50
CA GLY A 407 -25.53 11.69 -26.29
C GLY A 407 -25.86 12.16 -24.88
N ILE A 408 -24.97 11.94 -23.89
CA ILE A 408 -25.09 12.48 -22.52
C ILE A 408 -24.37 13.83 -22.43
N ARG A 409 -24.99 14.87 -21.84
CA ARG A 409 -24.47 16.25 -21.83
C ARG A 409 -23.15 16.49 -21.11
N ASP A 410 -22.78 15.63 -20.16
CA ASP A 410 -21.59 15.80 -19.27
C ASP A 410 -20.33 15.06 -19.76
N GLU A 411 -20.34 14.57 -21.02
CA GLU A 411 -19.24 13.78 -21.57
C GLU A 411 -17.93 14.55 -21.73
N ALA A 412 -17.98 15.85 -21.99
CA ALA A 412 -16.78 16.64 -22.30
C ALA A 412 -15.78 16.68 -21.14
N GLU A 413 -16.26 16.69 -19.89
CA GLU A 413 -15.44 16.70 -18.68
C GLU A 413 -14.66 15.40 -18.51
N PHE A 414 -15.34 14.26 -18.60
CA PHE A 414 -14.69 12.94 -18.47
C PHE A 414 -13.78 12.61 -19.66
N VAL A 415 -14.19 13.01 -20.88
CA VAL A 415 -13.39 12.79 -22.10
C VAL A 415 -12.00 13.44 -22.00
N GLU A 416 -11.92 14.71 -21.55
CA GLU A 416 -10.63 15.37 -21.37
C GLU A 416 -9.82 14.74 -20.23
N ALA A 417 -10.47 14.36 -19.13
CA ALA A 417 -9.80 13.68 -18.02
C ALA A 417 -9.22 12.32 -18.44
N ILE A 418 -9.99 11.51 -19.16
CA ILE A 418 -9.56 10.24 -19.74
C ILE A 418 -8.36 10.46 -20.67
N ARG A 419 -8.43 11.42 -21.59
CA ARG A 419 -7.37 11.70 -22.55
C ARG A 419 -6.05 12.05 -21.86
N ARG A 420 -6.10 12.92 -20.84
CA ARG A 420 -4.91 13.30 -20.05
C ARG A 420 -4.35 12.14 -19.26
N GLY A 421 -5.19 11.36 -18.59
CA GLY A 421 -4.78 10.17 -17.83
C GLY A 421 -4.11 9.13 -18.73
N ARG A 422 -4.72 8.85 -19.91
CA ARG A 422 -4.13 7.95 -20.91
C ARG A 422 -2.75 8.42 -21.38
N GLU A 423 -2.61 9.71 -21.78
CA GLU A 423 -1.33 10.25 -22.22
C GLU A 423 -0.27 10.17 -21.13
N TRP A 424 -0.65 10.44 -19.89
CA TRP A 424 0.26 10.38 -18.75
C TRP A 424 0.72 8.93 -18.48
N VAL A 425 -0.19 7.95 -18.45
CA VAL A 425 0.16 6.53 -18.27
C VAL A 425 1.07 6.03 -19.38
N LEU A 426 0.74 6.28 -20.64
CA LEU A 426 1.57 5.87 -21.78
C LEU A 426 2.97 6.49 -21.73
N GLY A 427 3.05 7.77 -21.33
CA GLY A 427 4.31 8.49 -21.22
C GLY A 427 5.25 7.93 -20.14
N LEU A 428 4.71 7.19 -19.17
CA LEU A 428 5.47 6.64 -18.05
C LEU A 428 5.79 5.13 -18.19
N GLN A 429 5.60 4.53 -19.37
CA GLN A 429 6.02 3.15 -19.61
C GLN A 429 7.55 3.04 -19.47
N SER A 430 7.99 2.05 -18.70
CA SER A 430 9.41 1.73 -18.51
C SER A 430 9.98 0.99 -19.73
N ALA A 431 11.31 1.07 -19.90
CA ALA A 431 12.02 0.46 -21.04
C ALA A 431 11.86 -1.05 -21.16
N ASN A 432 11.45 -1.74 -20.10
CA ASN A 432 11.16 -3.19 -20.13
C ASN A 432 9.71 -3.53 -20.52
N GLY A 433 8.91 -2.53 -20.88
CA GLY A 433 7.50 -2.66 -21.26
C GLY A 433 6.49 -2.57 -20.12
N GLY A 434 6.91 -2.64 -18.86
CA GLY A 434 6.03 -2.58 -17.69
C GLY A 434 5.93 -1.18 -17.06
N TRP A 435 5.12 -1.06 -15.99
CA TRP A 435 4.97 0.14 -15.18
C TRP A 435 5.22 -0.16 -13.69
N GLY A 436 5.99 0.72 -13.02
CA GLY A 436 5.97 0.89 -11.57
C GLY A 436 4.74 1.70 -11.14
N ALA A 437 4.55 1.91 -9.84
CA ALA A 437 3.40 2.68 -9.38
C ALA A 437 3.58 4.20 -9.58
N PHE A 438 4.81 4.70 -9.47
CA PHE A 438 5.12 6.14 -9.51
C PHE A 438 6.29 6.52 -10.40
N ASP A 439 7.32 5.69 -10.44
CA ASP A 439 8.61 6.02 -11.04
C ASP A 439 8.90 5.19 -12.30
N VAL A 440 9.48 5.83 -13.32
CA VAL A 440 9.91 5.17 -14.56
C VAL A 440 11.29 4.57 -14.36
N ASN A 441 11.52 3.36 -14.88
CA ASN A 441 12.85 2.71 -14.87
C ASN A 441 13.51 2.59 -13.49
N SER A 442 12.72 2.51 -12.40
CA SER A 442 13.26 2.39 -11.03
C SER A 442 13.80 0.98 -10.74
N THR A 443 14.81 0.54 -11.51
CA THR A 443 15.35 -0.82 -11.51
C THR A 443 16.79 -0.91 -11.00
N ASN A 444 17.23 0.07 -10.21
CA ASN A 444 18.62 0.18 -9.70
C ASN A 444 18.88 -0.77 -8.52
N GLU A 445 18.76 -2.09 -8.72
CA GLU A 445 18.79 -3.12 -7.67
C GLU A 445 20.01 -3.06 -6.75
N TYR A 446 21.16 -2.52 -7.22
CA TYR A 446 22.35 -2.36 -6.38
C TYR A 446 22.08 -1.50 -5.13
N LEU A 447 21.11 -0.57 -5.19
CA LEU A 447 20.72 0.28 -4.06
C LEU A 447 20.07 -0.51 -2.90
N ASN A 448 19.44 -1.66 -3.19
CA ASN A 448 18.89 -2.53 -2.15
C ASN A 448 19.98 -3.17 -1.26
N HIS A 449 21.25 -3.04 -1.62
CA HIS A 449 22.38 -3.60 -0.86
C HIS A 449 23.08 -2.58 0.05
N ILE A 450 22.71 -1.30 0.01
CA ILE A 450 23.24 -0.31 0.98
C ILE A 450 22.73 -0.61 2.39
N PRO A 451 23.51 -0.33 3.45
CA PRO A 451 23.10 -0.64 4.81
C PRO A 451 21.78 0.00 5.27
N PHE A 452 21.42 1.15 4.71
CA PHE A 452 20.14 1.80 4.97
C PHE A 452 18.95 1.04 4.36
N ALA A 453 19.18 0.24 3.33
CA ALA A 453 18.14 -0.52 2.63
C ALA A 453 17.87 -1.91 3.25
N ASP A 454 18.01 -2.07 4.55
CA ASP A 454 17.75 -3.34 5.24
C ASP A 454 16.27 -3.79 5.12
N HIS A 455 15.38 -2.88 4.78
CA HIS A 455 13.97 -3.14 4.49
C HIS A 455 13.68 -3.59 3.04
N GLY A 456 14.62 -3.45 2.09
CA GLY A 456 14.47 -3.93 0.70
C GLY A 456 13.40 -3.22 -0.14
N ALA A 457 13.03 -1.98 0.21
CA ALA A 457 11.91 -1.25 -0.42
C ALA A 457 12.30 0.16 -0.89
N LEU A 458 13.55 0.35 -1.32
CA LEU A 458 14.03 1.64 -1.84
C LEU A 458 13.53 1.96 -3.24
N LEU A 459 13.13 0.95 -4.01
CA LEU A 459 12.83 1.08 -5.45
C LEU A 459 11.33 0.89 -5.72
N ASP A 460 10.91 1.41 -6.87
CA ASP A 460 9.57 1.23 -7.45
C ASP A 460 9.70 0.58 -8.85
N PRO A 461 10.12 -0.69 -8.92
CA PRO A 461 10.27 -1.36 -10.20
C PRO A 461 8.91 -1.66 -10.84
N PRO A 462 8.84 -1.81 -12.18
CA PRO A 462 7.65 -2.33 -12.83
C PRO A 462 7.24 -3.70 -12.26
N THR A 463 5.94 -3.84 -11.99
CA THR A 463 5.35 -5.05 -11.39
C THR A 463 4.16 -5.55 -12.20
N ALA A 464 3.81 -6.82 -12.02
CA ALA A 464 2.75 -7.45 -12.81
C ALA A 464 1.37 -6.83 -12.53
N ASP A 465 1.06 -6.51 -11.27
CA ASP A 465 -0.21 -5.93 -10.86
C ASP A 465 -0.43 -4.52 -11.43
N VAL A 466 0.53 -3.58 -11.28
CA VAL A 466 0.44 -2.22 -11.83
C VAL A 466 0.45 -2.26 -13.37
N THR A 467 1.32 -3.07 -13.96
CA THR A 467 1.36 -3.25 -15.42
C THR A 467 0.02 -3.76 -15.95
N ALA A 468 -0.60 -4.72 -15.25
CA ALA A 468 -1.91 -5.25 -15.62
C ALA A 468 -3.02 -4.18 -15.59
N ARG A 469 -3.01 -3.26 -14.61
CA ARG A 469 -3.95 -2.13 -14.56
C ARG A 469 -3.78 -1.21 -15.77
N CYS A 470 -2.53 -0.86 -16.10
CA CYS A 470 -2.24 -0.03 -17.28
C CYS A 470 -2.66 -0.74 -18.57
N VAL A 471 -2.38 -2.03 -18.72
CA VAL A 471 -2.84 -2.85 -19.85
C VAL A 471 -4.36 -2.88 -19.95
N SER A 472 -5.05 -3.11 -18.82
CA SER A 472 -6.51 -3.11 -18.76
C SER A 472 -7.10 -1.79 -19.25
N MET A 473 -6.55 -0.66 -18.79
CA MET A 473 -6.99 0.67 -19.19
C MET A 473 -6.74 0.90 -20.70
N ILE A 474 -5.54 0.65 -21.19
CA ILE A 474 -5.16 0.88 -22.60
C ILE A 474 -6.02 0.02 -23.52
N ALA A 475 -6.19 -1.26 -23.18
CA ALA A 475 -7.01 -2.19 -23.97
C ALA A 475 -8.49 -1.81 -23.97
N GLN A 476 -9.03 -1.36 -22.81
CA GLN A 476 -10.43 -0.90 -22.70
C GLN A 476 -10.69 0.37 -23.52
N LEU A 477 -9.73 1.29 -23.61
CA LEU A 477 -9.83 2.49 -24.44
C LEU A 477 -9.78 2.17 -25.94
N GLY A 478 -9.01 1.15 -26.32
CA GLY A 478 -9.00 0.59 -27.67
C GLY A 478 -8.38 1.47 -28.75
N GLU A 479 -7.52 2.42 -28.38
CA GLU A 479 -6.87 3.33 -29.33
C GLU A 479 -5.79 2.59 -30.15
N GLU A 480 -5.90 2.66 -31.48
CA GLU A 480 -4.99 1.98 -32.42
C GLU A 480 -3.52 2.41 -32.22
N SER A 481 -3.28 3.69 -31.89
CA SER A 481 -1.95 4.24 -31.63
C SER A 481 -1.21 3.62 -30.46
N ASP A 482 -1.93 2.94 -29.55
CA ASP A 482 -1.37 2.39 -28.30
C ASP A 482 -0.96 0.93 -28.44
N ARG A 483 -1.26 0.30 -29.57
CA ARG A 483 -0.92 -1.13 -29.81
C ARG A 483 0.55 -1.47 -29.56
N PRO A 484 1.54 -0.67 -29.95
CA PRO A 484 2.93 -1.01 -29.66
C PRO A 484 3.22 -1.07 -28.15
N ALA A 485 2.79 -0.08 -27.37
CA ALA A 485 2.95 -0.06 -25.93
C ALA A 485 2.21 -1.23 -25.25
N LEU A 486 1.01 -1.55 -25.73
CA LEU A 486 0.22 -2.69 -25.26
C LEU A 486 0.92 -4.03 -25.53
N ALA A 487 1.51 -4.19 -26.70
CA ALA A 487 2.23 -5.42 -27.07
C ALA A 487 3.47 -5.65 -26.17
N GLU A 488 4.26 -4.61 -25.91
CA GLU A 488 5.42 -4.67 -25.01
C GLU A 488 5.01 -5.02 -23.57
N ALA A 489 3.89 -4.45 -23.12
CA ALA A 489 3.37 -4.72 -21.79
C ALA A 489 2.83 -6.16 -21.62
N ILE A 490 2.13 -6.69 -22.62
CA ILE A 490 1.67 -8.09 -22.61
C ILE A 490 2.89 -9.03 -22.56
N GLU A 491 3.95 -8.71 -23.29
CA GLU A 491 5.17 -9.50 -23.25
C GLU A 491 5.88 -9.40 -21.88
N PHE A 492 5.85 -8.23 -21.24
CA PHE A 492 6.31 -8.08 -19.85
C PHE A 492 5.51 -9.00 -18.91
N LEU A 493 4.18 -9.01 -19.00
CA LEU A 493 3.32 -9.86 -18.17
C LEU A 493 3.59 -11.36 -18.40
N ARG A 494 3.84 -11.78 -19.65
CA ARG A 494 4.19 -13.19 -19.98
C ARG A 494 5.50 -13.61 -19.33
N ARG A 495 6.52 -12.75 -19.38
CA ARG A 495 7.83 -13.03 -18.78
C ARG A 495 7.82 -13.01 -17.26
N SER A 496 6.86 -12.31 -16.64
CA SER A 496 6.73 -12.22 -15.19
C SER A 496 5.84 -13.29 -14.57
N GLN A 497 5.31 -14.24 -15.37
CA GLN A 497 4.54 -15.36 -14.85
C GLN A 497 5.46 -16.34 -14.10
N GLU A 498 5.07 -16.72 -12.89
CA GLU A 498 5.78 -17.73 -12.10
C GLU A 498 5.65 -19.13 -12.74
N ASP A 499 6.53 -20.03 -12.37
CA ASP A 499 6.57 -21.39 -12.93
C ASP A 499 5.28 -22.17 -12.66
N ASP A 500 4.60 -21.92 -11.55
CA ASP A 500 3.33 -22.54 -11.20
C ASP A 500 2.11 -21.92 -11.91
N GLY A 501 2.31 -20.85 -12.66
CA GLY A 501 1.28 -20.16 -13.44
C GLY A 501 0.68 -18.92 -12.78
N SER A 502 1.05 -18.59 -11.56
CA SER A 502 0.61 -17.38 -10.84
C SER A 502 1.39 -16.14 -11.28
N TRP A 503 0.99 -14.96 -10.77
CA TRP A 503 1.75 -13.72 -10.85
C TRP A 503 1.88 -13.07 -9.47
N TYR A 504 3.07 -12.55 -9.21
CA TYR A 504 3.37 -11.79 -7.99
C TYR A 504 2.55 -10.49 -7.93
N GLY A 505 1.93 -10.25 -6.77
CA GLY A 505 1.24 -9.01 -6.42
C GLY A 505 2.09 -8.15 -5.50
N ARG A 506 2.45 -6.95 -5.95
CA ARG A 506 3.29 -6.01 -5.17
C ARG A 506 2.46 -5.22 -4.16
N TRP A 507 1.27 -4.78 -4.55
CA TRP A 507 0.43 -3.86 -3.77
C TRP A 507 -0.72 -4.57 -3.06
N GLY A 508 -1.30 -5.60 -3.67
CA GLY A 508 -2.25 -6.51 -3.03
C GLY A 508 -1.59 -7.83 -2.69
N MET A 509 -2.02 -8.47 -1.63
CA MET A 509 -1.45 -9.72 -1.13
C MET A 509 -2.11 -10.92 -1.79
N ASN A 510 -1.37 -11.72 -2.41
CA ASN A 510 -0.12 -11.64 -3.14
C ASN A 510 -0.36 -12.24 -4.54
N TYR A 511 -0.18 -13.57 -4.69
CA TYR A 511 -0.33 -14.27 -5.97
C TYR A 511 -1.79 -14.33 -6.46
N VAL A 512 -2.79 -14.41 -5.55
CA VAL A 512 -4.21 -14.30 -5.94
C VAL A 512 -4.49 -12.93 -6.54
N TYR A 513 -3.97 -11.86 -5.92
CA TYR A 513 -4.15 -10.49 -6.41
C TYR A 513 -3.45 -10.24 -7.75
N GLY A 514 -2.19 -10.64 -7.87
CA GLY A 514 -1.41 -10.51 -9.11
C GLY A 514 -2.04 -11.31 -10.26
N THR A 515 -2.44 -12.55 -9.98
CA THR A 515 -3.06 -13.42 -10.97
C THR A 515 -4.41 -12.89 -11.45
N TRP A 516 -5.27 -12.44 -10.54
CA TRP A 516 -6.51 -11.74 -10.92
C TRP A 516 -6.24 -10.55 -11.83
N SER A 517 -5.32 -9.68 -11.44
CA SER A 517 -4.98 -8.47 -12.18
C SER A 517 -4.57 -8.78 -13.61
N VAL A 518 -3.68 -9.77 -13.77
CA VAL A 518 -3.17 -10.15 -15.08
C VAL A 518 -4.23 -10.87 -15.92
N LEU A 519 -5.04 -11.76 -15.35
CA LEU A 519 -6.13 -12.41 -16.10
C LEU A 519 -7.12 -11.40 -16.65
N CYS A 520 -7.51 -10.38 -15.87
CA CYS A 520 -8.36 -9.29 -16.36
C CYS A 520 -7.70 -8.50 -17.49
N ALA A 521 -6.41 -8.18 -17.36
CA ALA A 521 -5.65 -7.45 -18.37
C ALA A 521 -5.52 -8.22 -19.69
N LEU A 522 -5.20 -9.50 -19.62
CA LEU A 522 -5.09 -10.36 -20.80
C LEU A 522 -6.44 -10.52 -21.51
N ASN A 523 -7.53 -10.68 -20.75
CA ASN A 523 -8.87 -10.69 -21.31
C ASN A 523 -9.20 -9.38 -22.03
N ALA A 524 -8.98 -8.24 -21.38
CA ALA A 524 -9.23 -6.92 -21.99
C ALA A 524 -8.42 -6.68 -23.26
N ALA A 525 -7.18 -7.19 -23.30
CA ALA A 525 -6.30 -7.14 -24.46
C ALA A 525 -6.64 -8.18 -25.56
N GLY A 526 -7.71 -8.97 -25.39
CA GLY A 526 -8.16 -9.95 -26.38
C GLY A 526 -7.27 -11.19 -26.47
N VAL A 527 -6.45 -11.49 -25.45
CA VAL A 527 -5.67 -12.73 -25.39
C VAL A 527 -6.63 -13.92 -25.21
N SER A 528 -6.42 -14.95 -26.00
CA SER A 528 -7.30 -16.12 -25.98
C SER A 528 -7.37 -16.78 -24.59
N PRO A 529 -8.56 -17.12 -24.08
CA PRO A 529 -8.71 -17.92 -22.86
C PRO A 529 -8.03 -19.29 -22.92
N ARG A 530 -7.67 -19.75 -24.14
CA ARG A 530 -6.98 -21.03 -24.39
C ARG A 530 -5.46 -20.86 -24.43
N SER A 531 -4.93 -19.66 -24.33
CA SER A 531 -3.48 -19.46 -24.34
C SER A 531 -2.83 -20.14 -23.13
N PRO A 532 -1.59 -20.62 -23.26
CA PRO A 532 -0.92 -21.39 -22.20
C PRO A 532 -0.80 -20.62 -20.88
N GLU A 533 -0.51 -19.32 -20.94
CA GLU A 533 -0.38 -18.46 -19.77
C GLU A 533 -1.70 -18.32 -19.01
N VAL A 534 -2.82 -18.16 -19.71
CA VAL A 534 -4.15 -18.07 -19.10
C VAL A 534 -4.56 -19.42 -18.49
N ARG A 535 -4.31 -20.54 -19.21
CA ARG A 535 -4.66 -21.88 -18.70
C ARG A 535 -3.89 -22.24 -17.44
N ARG A 536 -2.58 -22.00 -17.40
CA ARG A 536 -1.78 -22.25 -16.18
C ARG A 536 -2.31 -21.45 -14.99
N ALA A 537 -2.68 -20.18 -15.19
CA ALA A 537 -3.22 -19.35 -14.14
C ALA A 537 -4.60 -19.82 -13.64
N VAL A 538 -5.48 -20.25 -14.54
CA VAL A 538 -6.76 -20.87 -14.18
C VAL A 538 -6.55 -22.14 -13.37
N ASP A 539 -5.66 -23.01 -13.82
CA ASP A 539 -5.35 -24.28 -13.14
C ASP A 539 -4.78 -24.00 -11.74
N TRP A 540 -3.92 -22.97 -11.59
CA TRP A 540 -3.38 -22.55 -10.31
C TRP A 540 -4.48 -22.02 -9.37
N LEU A 541 -5.38 -21.14 -9.84
CA LEU A 541 -6.49 -20.63 -9.02
C LEU A 541 -7.43 -21.77 -8.59
N VAL A 542 -7.71 -22.72 -9.47
CA VAL A 542 -8.56 -23.88 -9.13
C VAL A 542 -7.87 -24.78 -8.10
N PHE A 543 -6.57 -24.98 -8.23
CA PHE A 543 -5.77 -25.81 -7.33
C PHE A 543 -5.67 -25.20 -5.91
N THR A 544 -5.55 -23.87 -5.82
CA THR A 544 -5.35 -23.15 -4.55
C THR A 544 -6.64 -22.83 -3.81
N GLN A 545 -7.81 -23.22 -4.34
CA GLN A 545 -9.08 -23.01 -3.67
C GLN A 545 -9.19 -23.83 -2.37
N ASN A 546 -9.54 -23.19 -1.27
CA ASN A 546 -9.77 -23.84 0.01
C ASN A 546 -11.02 -24.74 0.03
N ALA A 547 -11.06 -25.67 0.98
CA ALA A 547 -12.18 -26.62 1.13
C ALA A 547 -13.54 -25.93 1.41
N ASP A 548 -13.54 -24.71 2.00
CA ASP A 548 -14.72 -23.90 2.24
C ASP A 548 -15.25 -23.19 0.97
N GLY A 549 -14.51 -23.27 -0.13
CA GLY A 549 -14.83 -22.65 -1.41
C GLY A 549 -14.20 -21.28 -1.63
N GLY A 550 -13.56 -20.68 -0.64
CA GLY A 550 -12.88 -19.39 -0.75
C GLY A 550 -11.40 -19.51 -1.10
N TRP A 551 -10.71 -18.37 -1.12
CA TRP A 551 -9.26 -18.24 -1.28
C TRP A 551 -8.68 -17.37 -0.19
N GLY A 552 -7.44 -17.66 0.22
CA GLY A 552 -6.72 -16.88 1.22
C GLY A 552 -5.22 -17.03 1.09
N GLU A 553 -4.51 -15.93 1.30
CA GLU A 553 -3.05 -15.84 1.42
C GLU A 553 -2.68 -14.94 2.58
N THR A 554 -1.53 -15.17 3.20
CA THR A 554 -0.95 -14.31 4.23
C THR A 554 0.35 -13.67 3.74
N GLY A 555 0.93 -12.79 4.58
CA GLY A 555 2.24 -12.20 4.33
C GLY A 555 3.39 -13.20 4.21
N ASP A 556 3.20 -14.45 4.64
CA ASP A 556 4.19 -15.53 4.48
C ASP A 556 4.46 -15.86 3.01
N SER A 557 3.49 -15.62 2.12
CA SER A 557 3.64 -15.77 0.66
C SER A 557 4.69 -14.84 0.04
N TYR A 558 5.15 -13.80 0.76
CA TYR A 558 6.24 -12.92 0.34
C TYR A 558 7.65 -13.42 0.71
N ALA A 559 7.82 -14.71 0.94
CA ALA A 559 9.15 -15.29 1.13
C ALA A 559 10.09 -14.90 -0.02
N LEU A 560 11.40 -14.74 0.30
CA LEU A 560 12.40 -14.35 -0.71
C LEU A 560 12.53 -15.40 -1.81
N ASP A 561 12.51 -16.68 -1.41
CA ASP A 561 12.49 -17.82 -2.32
C ASP A 561 11.07 -18.37 -2.31
N TYR A 562 10.31 -18.10 -3.37
CA TYR A 562 8.94 -18.60 -3.48
C TYR A 562 8.93 -20.13 -3.53
N GLN A 563 8.17 -20.74 -2.61
CA GLN A 563 8.07 -22.20 -2.45
C GLN A 563 6.74 -22.76 -3.01
N GLY A 564 5.93 -21.95 -3.68
CA GLY A 564 4.58 -22.26 -4.08
C GLY A 564 3.53 -21.66 -3.14
N HIS A 565 2.26 -21.97 -3.41
CA HIS A 565 1.13 -21.45 -2.62
C HIS A 565 1.16 -21.99 -1.19
N GLU A 566 0.98 -21.09 -0.23
CA GLU A 566 0.74 -21.41 1.17
C GLU A 566 -0.75 -21.27 1.49
N THR A 567 -1.35 -22.35 2.02
CA THR A 567 -2.76 -22.34 2.41
C THR A 567 -2.98 -21.43 3.62
N ALA A 568 -3.87 -20.46 3.48
CA ALA A 568 -4.30 -19.56 4.55
C ALA A 568 -5.84 -19.53 4.63
N PRO A 569 -6.42 -19.10 5.76
CA PRO A 569 -7.86 -18.93 5.88
C PRO A 569 -8.43 -18.05 4.78
N SER A 570 -9.56 -18.45 4.21
CA SER A 570 -10.25 -17.70 3.16
C SER A 570 -10.66 -16.31 3.63
N THR A 571 -10.49 -15.32 2.75
CA THR A 571 -10.98 -13.96 2.95
C THR A 571 -11.98 -13.59 1.86
N ALA A 572 -12.87 -12.66 2.16
CA ALA A 572 -13.87 -12.24 1.19
C ALA A 572 -13.25 -11.47 0.02
N SER A 573 -12.26 -10.60 0.29
CA SER A 573 -11.56 -9.83 -0.73
C SER A 573 -10.74 -10.71 -1.68
N GLN A 574 -9.94 -11.65 -1.16
CA GLN A 574 -9.12 -12.55 -1.97
C GLN A 574 -10.00 -13.56 -2.74
N THR A 575 -11.09 -14.04 -2.13
CA THR A 575 -12.09 -14.85 -2.83
C THR A 575 -12.70 -14.07 -4.00
N ALA A 576 -13.07 -12.81 -3.80
CA ALA A 576 -13.59 -11.97 -4.87
C ALA A 576 -12.58 -11.77 -6.00
N TRP A 577 -11.29 -11.55 -5.69
CA TRP A 577 -10.23 -11.44 -6.71
C TRP A 577 -10.09 -12.74 -7.53
N ALA A 578 -10.03 -13.88 -6.87
CA ALA A 578 -9.96 -15.17 -7.57
C ALA A 578 -11.17 -15.39 -8.51
N LEU A 579 -12.39 -15.06 -8.03
CA LEU A 579 -13.61 -15.14 -8.82
C LEU A 579 -13.57 -14.21 -10.04
N LEU A 580 -13.16 -12.96 -9.86
CA LEU A 580 -13.03 -11.97 -10.94
C LEU A 580 -12.00 -12.45 -12.00
N GLY A 581 -10.88 -13.03 -11.54
CA GLY A 581 -9.87 -13.60 -12.43
C GLY A 581 -10.37 -14.80 -13.23
N LEU A 582 -11.03 -15.75 -12.57
CA LEU A 582 -11.61 -16.92 -13.24
C LEU A 582 -12.70 -16.52 -14.24
N MET A 583 -13.55 -15.57 -13.88
CA MET A 583 -14.59 -15.05 -14.78
C MET A 583 -13.97 -14.32 -15.99
N ALA A 584 -12.90 -13.56 -15.81
CA ALA A 584 -12.15 -12.93 -16.90
C ALA A 584 -11.53 -13.95 -17.85
N ALA A 585 -11.11 -15.12 -17.33
CA ALA A 585 -10.63 -16.23 -18.13
C ALA A 585 -11.76 -17.06 -18.82
N GLY A 586 -13.03 -16.64 -18.69
CA GLY A 586 -14.17 -17.32 -19.30
C GLY A 586 -14.74 -18.51 -18.51
N GLU A 587 -14.29 -18.70 -17.28
CA GLU A 587 -14.61 -19.88 -16.44
C GLU A 587 -15.86 -19.68 -15.54
N VAL A 588 -16.79 -18.80 -15.90
CA VAL A 588 -17.97 -18.44 -15.08
C VAL A 588 -18.80 -19.66 -14.63
N ARG A 589 -18.82 -20.75 -15.42
CA ARG A 589 -19.55 -22.00 -15.13
C ARG A 589 -18.69 -23.07 -14.46
N HIS A 590 -17.43 -22.80 -14.18
CA HIS A 590 -16.54 -23.76 -13.52
C HIS A 590 -16.97 -23.99 -12.08
N GLY A 591 -16.86 -25.22 -11.58
CA GLY A 591 -17.29 -25.59 -10.22
C GLY A 591 -16.58 -24.79 -9.10
N ALA A 592 -15.34 -24.36 -9.33
CA ALA A 592 -14.63 -23.47 -8.40
C ALA A 592 -15.31 -22.11 -8.27
N VAL A 593 -15.81 -21.53 -9.36
CA VAL A 593 -16.57 -20.27 -9.31
C VAL A 593 -17.84 -20.44 -8.50
N THR A 594 -18.61 -21.50 -8.75
CA THR A 594 -19.84 -21.77 -7.97
C THR A 594 -19.56 -21.87 -6.47
N ARG A 595 -18.51 -22.64 -6.07
CA ARG A 595 -18.14 -22.75 -4.65
C ARG A 595 -17.69 -21.41 -4.03
N GLY A 596 -16.98 -20.58 -4.79
CA GLY A 596 -16.54 -19.26 -4.33
C GLY A 596 -17.72 -18.28 -4.14
N ILE A 597 -18.69 -18.30 -5.06
CA ILE A 597 -19.95 -17.55 -4.92
C ILE A 597 -20.70 -18.02 -3.66
N ASP A 598 -20.83 -19.35 -3.47
CA ASP A 598 -21.47 -19.91 -2.27
C ASP A 598 -20.75 -19.50 -0.97
N TYR A 599 -19.39 -19.42 -0.99
CA TYR A 599 -18.61 -18.92 0.13
C TYR A 599 -18.99 -17.46 0.45
N LEU A 600 -19.01 -16.57 -0.52
CA LEU A 600 -19.38 -15.17 -0.32
C LEU A 600 -20.82 -15.03 0.20
N LEU A 601 -21.76 -15.78 -0.35
CA LEU A 601 -23.16 -15.74 0.06
C LEU A 601 -23.39 -16.21 1.51
N ARG A 602 -22.57 -17.14 2.01
CA ARG A 602 -22.68 -17.66 3.39
C ARG A 602 -21.91 -16.84 4.42
N SER A 603 -20.90 -16.06 3.99
CA SER A 603 -19.95 -15.38 4.89
C SER A 603 -20.24 -13.90 5.11
N HIS A 604 -21.28 -13.33 4.46
CA HIS A 604 -21.66 -11.94 4.69
C HIS A 604 -22.39 -11.78 6.04
N ASP A 605 -22.23 -10.62 6.66
CA ASP A 605 -22.87 -10.26 7.91
C ASP A 605 -24.27 -9.62 7.73
N ALA A 606 -24.96 -9.37 8.84
CA ALA A 606 -26.29 -8.76 8.85
C ALA A 606 -26.28 -7.30 8.30
N ASP A 607 -25.14 -6.63 8.34
CA ASP A 607 -24.97 -5.25 7.82
C ASP A 607 -24.75 -5.23 6.30
N GLY A 608 -24.68 -6.41 5.68
CA GLY A 608 -24.52 -6.61 4.24
C GLY A 608 -23.06 -6.55 3.76
N PHE A 609 -22.10 -6.62 4.66
CA PHE A 609 -20.67 -6.67 4.35
C PHE A 609 -20.05 -7.99 4.82
N TRP A 610 -18.73 -8.08 4.68
CA TRP A 610 -17.94 -9.24 5.09
C TRP A 610 -16.94 -8.80 6.16
N ALA A 611 -16.90 -9.56 7.26
CA ALA A 611 -15.89 -9.35 8.29
C ALA A 611 -14.55 -9.95 7.86
N GLU A 612 -13.49 -9.14 7.88
CA GLU A 612 -12.15 -9.55 7.51
C GLU A 612 -11.14 -8.93 8.46
N LEU A 613 -10.35 -9.76 9.16
CA LEU A 613 -9.28 -9.32 10.07
C LEU A 613 -7.91 -9.35 9.39
N GLN A 614 -7.81 -10.07 8.29
CA GLN A 614 -6.59 -10.29 7.54
C GLN A 614 -6.13 -8.99 6.88
N PHE A 615 -4.83 -8.85 6.81
CA PHE A 615 -4.18 -7.81 6.02
C PHE A 615 -4.01 -8.36 4.60
N THR A 616 -4.65 -7.75 3.65
CA THR A 616 -4.70 -8.22 2.25
C THR A 616 -3.98 -7.30 1.28
N ALA A 617 -3.18 -6.37 1.81
CA ALA A 617 -2.34 -5.48 1.02
C ALA A 617 -1.01 -5.19 1.71
N THR A 618 -0.10 -4.56 1.00
CA THR A 618 1.22 -4.21 1.51
C THR A 618 1.65 -2.82 1.04
N GLY A 619 2.27 -2.07 1.96
CA GLY A 619 3.10 -0.93 1.58
C GLY A 619 4.48 -1.41 1.12
N PHE A 620 5.10 -2.30 1.89
CA PHE A 620 6.40 -2.90 1.58
C PHE A 620 6.38 -4.40 1.92
N PRO A 621 6.44 -5.30 0.92
CA PRO A 621 6.50 -6.73 1.16
C PRO A 621 7.55 -7.10 2.20
N ARG A 622 7.22 -7.96 3.15
CA ARG A 622 8.05 -8.43 4.27
C ARG A 622 8.34 -7.40 5.37
N VAL A 623 7.93 -6.13 5.20
CA VAL A 623 8.28 -5.04 6.11
C VAL A 623 7.07 -4.30 6.64
N PHE A 624 6.04 -4.12 5.82
CA PHE A 624 4.90 -3.26 6.15
C PHE A 624 3.66 -3.70 5.39
N TYR A 625 2.63 -4.10 6.12
CA TYR A 625 1.39 -4.62 5.57
C TYR A 625 0.20 -3.74 5.94
N LEU A 626 -0.86 -3.84 5.14
CA LEU A 626 -2.03 -2.98 5.22
C LEU A 626 -3.32 -3.79 5.19
N ARG A 627 -4.29 -3.34 5.97
CA ARG A 627 -5.67 -3.80 5.93
C ARG A 627 -6.55 -2.68 5.41
N TYR A 628 -7.04 -2.83 4.19
CA TYR A 628 -8.03 -1.93 3.61
C TYR A 628 -9.42 -2.37 4.05
N HIS A 629 -10.07 -1.60 4.92
CA HIS A 629 -11.42 -1.93 5.41
C HIS A 629 -12.49 -1.86 4.30
N GLY A 630 -12.20 -1.19 3.19
CA GLY A 630 -13.05 -1.13 1.99
C GLY A 630 -13.04 -2.41 1.17
N TYR A 631 -11.91 -3.15 1.11
CA TYR A 631 -11.75 -4.31 0.22
C TYR A 631 -12.81 -5.39 0.45
N ALA A 632 -13.07 -5.75 1.68
CA ALA A 632 -14.12 -6.69 2.04
C ALA A 632 -15.55 -6.14 1.85
N LYS A 633 -15.72 -4.87 1.44
CA LYS A 633 -17.03 -4.26 1.19
C LYS A 633 -17.37 -4.22 -0.29
N PHE A 634 -16.46 -3.78 -1.14
CA PHE A 634 -16.77 -3.55 -2.55
C PHE A 634 -16.29 -4.66 -3.49
N PHE A 635 -15.21 -5.40 -3.21
CA PHE A 635 -14.78 -6.50 -4.08
C PHE A 635 -15.77 -7.67 -4.11
N PRO A 636 -16.33 -8.13 -2.96
CA PRO A 636 -17.36 -9.17 -3.00
C PRO A 636 -18.61 -8.74 -3.78
N VAL A 637 -19.08 -7.50 -3.60
CA VAL A 637 -20.20 -6.95 -4.38
C VAL A 637 -19.88 -6.98 -5.86
N TRP A 638 -18.67 -6.58 -6.23
CA TRP A 638 -18.22 -6.58 -7.62
C TRP A 638 -18.24 -8.00 -8.22
N ALA A 639 -17.66 -8.98 -7.52
CA ALA A 639 -17.63 -10.37 -7.97
C ALA A 639 -19.04 -10.98 -8.11
N LEU A 640 -19.92 -10.75 -7.13
CA LEU A 640 -21.31 -11.23 -7.15
C LEU A 640 -22.12 -10.58 -8.27
N ALA A 641 -22.01 -9.27 -8.47
CA ALA A 641 -22.72 -8.54 -9.52
C ALA A 641 -22.24 -8.97 -10.92
N ARG A 642 -20.93 -9.15 -11.10
CA ARG A 642 -20.36 -9.68 -12.35
C ARG A 642 -20.83 -11.09 -12.62
N TYR A 643 -20.80 -11.97 -11.65
CA TYR A 643 -21.31 -13.33 -11.77
C TYR A 643 -22.77 -13.34 -12.22
N ARG A 644 -23.65 -12.57 -11.55
CA ARG A 644 -25.06 -12.39 -11.93
C ARG A 644 -25.21 -11.96 -13.39
N SER A 645 -24.46 -10.96 -13.82
CA SER A 645 -24.51 -10.46 -15.20
C SER A 645 -24.08 -11.52 -16.21
N MET A 646 -23.04 -12.29 -15.92
CA MET A 646 -22.47 -13.27 -16.84
C MET A 646 -23.31 -14.54 -16.97
N ILE A 647 -23.96 -15.03 -15.91
CA ILE A 647 -24.82 -16.23 -15.99
C ILE A 647 -26.07 -16.00 -16.85
N HIS A 648 -26.53 -14.75 -16.95
CA HIS A 648 -27.66 -14.35 -17.78
C HIS A 648 -27.27 -13.84 -19.17
N SER A 649 -25.98 -13.64 -19.42
CA SER A 649 -25.48 -13.17 -20.72
C SER A 649 -25.25 -14.32 -21.70
N SER A 650 -25.57 -14.06 -22.97
CA SER A 650 -25.13 -14.93 -24.07
C SER A 650 -23.68 -14.67 -24.51
N ASP A 651 -23.08 -13.57 -24.07
CA ASP A 651 -21.71 -13.18 -24.37
C ASP A 651 -20.83 -13.48 -23.14
N PRO A 652 -19.91 -14.46 -23.21
CA PRO A 652 -19.04 -14.81 -22.09
C PRO A 652 -17.87 -13.83 -21.90
N HIS A 653 -17.75 -12.80 -22.76
CA HIS A 653 -16.62 -11.88 -22.70
C HIS A 653 -16.91 -10.68 -21.79
N ILE A 654 -16.00 -10.41 -20.87
CA ILE A 654 -15.99 -9.17 -20.10
C ILE A 654 -15.41 -8.08 -21.00
N ARG A 655 -16.21 -7.04 -21.26
CA ARG A 655 -15.83 -5.94 -22.16
C ARG A 655 -14.96 -4.86 -21.48
N PHE A 656 -14.80 -4.92 -20.17
CA PHE A 656 -14.11 -3.91 -19.38
C PHE A 656 -12.85 -4.50 -18.75
N GLY A 657 -11.84 -3.64 -18.56
CA GLY A 657 -10.48 -4.04 -18.22
C GLY A 657 -10.28 -4.67 -16.84
N MET A 658 -11.26 -4.57 -15.92
CA MET A 658 -11.14 -5.18 -14.58
C MET A 658 -12.36 -6.02 -14.27
#